data_3a9f562f945571d9b0cc0f3a8be8faa7
#
_entry.id   3a9f562f945571d9b0cc0f3a8be8faa7
#
_cell.length_a   1.000
_cell.length_b   1.000
_cell.length_c   1.000
_cell.angle_alpha   90.00
_cell.angle_beta   90.00
_cell.angle_gamma   90.00
#
_symmetry.space_group_name_H-M   'P 1'
#
loop_
_entity.id
_entity.type
_entity.pdbx_description
1 polymer ?
#
loop_
_entity_poly.entity_id
_entity_poly.type
_entity_poly.pdbx_seq_one_letter_code
_entity_poly.pdbx_strand_id
1 'polypeptide(L)'
;MDRPPAPPRARAKRTKNGNTDGKDGPCCSTEPMNVDEFVGHLRETLASSGQIVHVETMEAKPAVRATLSESVSLSDATIAAFKGGIGLDLKSRLFSHQASAIESILGETTPRKHVIVSSGTASGKSVCYNVPVVDTLLADPNATALYMFPTKALAQDQLRALRIILANVPKSEETVFGIGIYDGDVRSKEARAEVRSSDRLIITNPDMLHVSILPSHKQWVRFLSGLRYVIIDEAHAYSGVFGSHVALIVRRLRRLCSELYGSSPQFIISSATVANPLDHARDLIGFHGVRPDEDTIETVTNDGAPRGVKTFLLWNPALKPGQSHQTNTERKFRRVTPVVEISQILAECVQHNLRCLAFCKTRKLCELVLVYTREILRSSAPHLADKVASYRGGYEAGERRVIEKELFSGVLLGVATTNALELGIDVGSLDVTLHLGFPGSVASLWQQAGRAGRREGRALSVYVGFDGPLDQHFMRQPRALFDAPHEFSYVWAQNPTIVAQHMLCAAFERPLFANPGVDEVYFGSTAREVASQMVAKGRLTVDPGSFVAWNPAAKIAQPLLACTDKSPALDVSVRTIEEEHFDVVDVSTSREKIIASVEASKAFFEVYEGAVYTHQGRTLLCTKLDLERRRAHVRMADVKYFTRVKHETTCSVPGGMRVYGETDTSLPMSQCVKCDEVNISTVFTGFSRVARGSQAKFDHVSFPPRSTEFHTVGAWLRIPDDIVSKASETVDLRAGVHAASHAVLNALPLRVPCGENDVGCECFSADLHAERGRRYKPLRFLIYDRH
;
A
#
# COMPACT_ATOMS: atom_id res chain seq x y z
N MET A 1 61.82 -3.21 -0.18
CA MET A 1 62.12 -4.64 -0.05
C MET A 1 60.82 -5.38 -0.20
N ASP A 2 60.72 -5.90 -1.35
CA ASP A 2 60.20 -7.14 -1.96
C ASP A 2 58.73 -7.47 -1.77
N ARG A 3 58.04 -7.34 -2.93
CA ARG A 3 56.76 -7.96 -3.21
C ARG A 3 56.99 -9.43 -3.61
N PRO A 4 56.13 -10.40 -3.20
CA PRO A 4 56.15 -11.76 -3.74
C PRO A 4 55.46 -11.82 -5.12
N PRO A 5 55.86 -12.79 -5.98
CA PRO A 5 55.45 -12.88 -7.37
C PRO A 5 54.09 -13.59 -7.59
N ALA A 6 53.44 -13.27 -8.72
CA ALA A 6 52.20 -13.87 -9.19
C ALA A 6 52.37 -15.30 -9.69
N PRO A 7 51.38 -16.19 -9.60
CA PRO A 7 51.43 -17.54 -10.10
C PRO A 7 51.16 -17.62 -11.62
N PRO A 8 51.70 -18.65 -12.32
CA PRO A 8 51.71 -18.71 -13.78
C PRO A 8 50.43 -19.20 -14.42
N ARG A 9 50.13 -18.65 -15.61
CA ARG A 9 49.05 -19.05 -16.50
C ARG A 9 49.31 -20.46 -17.09
N ALA A 10 48.39 -21.41 -16.91
CA ALA A 10 48.38 -22.70 -17.58
C ALA A 10 47.80 -22.57 -19.00
N ARG A 11 48.59 -22.97 -20.00
CA ARG A 11 48.17 -23.16 -21.40
C ARG A 11 47.42 -24.49 -21.53
N ALA A 12 46.18 -24.47 -21.98
CA ALA A 12 45.44 -25.66 -22.36
C ALA A 12 45.82 -26.12 -23.79
N LYS A 13 46.26 -27.33 -23.92
CA LYS A 13 46.47 -28.10 -25.16
C LYS A 13 45.13 -28.61 -25.70
N ARG A 14 44.84 -28.30 -26.98
CA ARG A 14 43.78 -29.00 -27.75
C ARG A 14 44.20 -30.46 -28.02
N THR A 15 43.38 -31.41 -27.72
CA THR A 15 43.31 -32.70 -28.35
C THR A 15 41.92 -32.99 -28.87
N LYS A 16 41.83 -33.42 -30.11
CA LYS A 16 40.63 -33.90 -30.81
C LYS A 16 40.45 -35.40 -30.48
N ASN A 17 39.22 -35.80 -30.45
CA ASN A 17 38.54 -37.02 -30.84
C ASN A 17 37.76 -37.73 -29.72
N GLY A 18 36.53 -38.08 -30.09
CA GLY A 18 35.82 -39.19 -29.50
C GLY A 18 34.33 -38.93 -29.25
N ASN A 19 33.55 -39.34 -30.20
CA ASN A 19 32.09 -39.49 -30.18
C ASN A 19 31.70 -40.46 -29.01
N THR A 20 30.79 -40.02 -28.12
CA THR A 20 29.85 -40.94 -27.43
C THR A 20 28.63 -40.16 -26.95
N ASP A 21 27.48 -40.76 -27.21
CA ASP A 21 26.13 -40.34 -26.83
C ASP A 21 26.00 -40.06 -25.35
N GLY A 22 25.39 -38.92 -24.98
CA GLY A 22 25.09 -38.61 -23.60
C GLY A 22 24.11 -37.51 -23.44
N LYS A 23 22.87 -37.83 -23.25
CA LYS A 23 21.74 -37.13 -22.62
C LYS A 23 21.83 -35.59 -22.60
N ASP A 24 21.14 -35.00 -23.53
CA ASP A 24 20.82 -33.58 -23.53
C ASP A 24 20.07 -33.20 -22.23
N GLY A 25 20.74 -32.43 -21.37
CA GLY A 25 20.05 -31.63 -20.38
C GLY A 25 19.25 -30.54 -21.11
N PRO A 26 18.16 -30.05 -20.56
CA PRO A 26 17.28 -29.13 -21.27
C PRO A 26 18.05 -27.87 -21.69
N CYS A 27 18.18 -27.70 -22.99
CA CYS A 27 18.70 -26.49 -23.64
C CYS A 27 17.82 -25.31 -23.21
N CYS A 28 18.38 -24.33 -22.50
CA CYS A 28 17.71 -23.09 -22.20
C CYS A 28 17.33 -22.43 -23.52
N SER A 29 16.07 -22.53 -23.93
CA SER A 29 15.50 -21.74 -24.99
C SER A 29 15.58 -20.26 -24.58
N THR A 30 16.10 -19.41 -25.45
CA THR A 30 16.14 -17.95 -25.22
C THR A 30 14.76 -17.32 -25.26
N GLU A 31 13.76 -18.04 -25.74
CA GLU A 31 12.37 -17.60 -25.80
C GLU A 31 11.60 -18.01 -24.54
N PRO A 32 10.70 -17.13 -24.02
CA PRO A 32 9.87 -17.47 -22.88
C PRO A 32 8.90 -18.59 -23.22
N MET A 33 8.70 -19.54 -22.28
CA MET A 33 7.71 -20.59 -22.42
C MET A 33 6.29 -19.99 -22.54
N ASN A 34 5.43 -20.63 -23.32
CA ASN A 34 4.03 -20.23 -23.37
C ASN A 34 3.34 -20.45 -22.02
N VAL A 35 2.46 -19.52 -21.60
CA VAL A 35 1.75 -19.58 -20.31
C VAL A 35 0.94 -20.89 -20.16
N ASP A 36 0.27 -21.38 -21.21
CA ASP A 36 -0.52 -22.63 -21.11
C ASP A 36 0.37 -23.84 -20.95
N GLU A 37 1.50 -23.89 -21.66
CA GLU A 37 2.52 -24.94 -21.51
C GLU A 37 3.11 -24.92 -20.10
N PHE A 38 3.33 -23.70 -19.56
CA PHE A 38 3.82 -23.56 -18.20
C PHE A 38 2.82 -24.03 -17.15
N VAL A 39 1.52 -23.81 -17.34
CA VAL A 39 0.47 -24.38 -16.48
C VAL A 39 0.49 -25.92 -16.53
N GLY A 40 0.68 -26.51 -17.72
CA GLY A 40 0.87 -27.95 -17.90
C GLY A 40 2.10 -28.44 -17.13
N HIS A 41 3.24 -27.75 -17.31
CA HIS A 41 4.49 -28.05 -16.61
C HIS A 41 4.34 -28.01 -15.08
N LEU A 42 3.68 -26.97 -14.51
CA LEU A 42 3.42 -26.91 -13.08
C LEU A 42 2.59 -28.08 -12.56
N ARG A 43 1.62 -28.56 -13.34
CA ARG A 43 0.79 -29.72 -12.99
C ARG A 43 1.59 -31.02 -12.97
N GLU A 44 2.51 -31.19 -13.91
CA GLU A 44 3.26 -32.43 -14.09
C GLU A 44 4.47 -32.51 -13.15
N THR A 45 5.13 -31.40 -12.88
CA THR A 45 6.43 -31.38 -12.18
C THR A 45 6.33 -30.97 -10.70
N LEU A 46 5.50 -30.02 -10.35
CA LEU A 46 5.42 -29.47 -8.99
C LEU A 46 4.16 -29.87 -8.24
N ALA A 47 3.00 -29.93 -8.90
CA ALA A 47 1.75 -30.12 -8.21
C ALA A 47 1.56 -31.58 -7.81
N SER A 48 1.36 -31.84 -6.52
CA SER A 48 0.79 -33.10 -6.04
C SER A 48 -0.71 -33.13 -6.31
N SER A 49 -1.31 -34.35 -6.33
CA SER A 49 -2.75 -34.49 -6.52
C SER A 49 -3.57 -33.64 -5.54
N GLY A 50 -4.46 -32.79 -6.08
CA GLY A 50 -5.31 -31.90 -5.28
C GLY A 50 -4.69 -30.60 -4.80
N GLN A 51 -3.46 -30.28 -5.19
CA GLN A 51 -2.85 -28.98 -4.85
C GLN A 51 -3.43 -27.81 -5.69
N ILE A 52 -3.66 -28.01 -6.97
CA ILE A 52 -4.41 -27.06 -7.80
C ILE A 52 -5.89 -27.32 -7.55
N VAL A 53 -6.51 -26.52 -6.70
CA VAL A 53 -7.90 -26.73 -6.28
C VAL A 53 -8.89 -26.08 -7.22
N HIS A 54 -8.47 -25.07 -7.98
CA HIS A 54 -9.32 -24.38 -8.94
C HIS A 54 -8.48 -23.70 -10.02
N VAL A 55 -9.05 -23.64 -11.23
CA VAL A 55 -8.52 -22.90 -12.39
C VAL A 55 -9.64 -22.04 -12.94
N GLU A 56 -9.49 -20.74 -12.90
CA GLU A 56 -10.39 -19.79 -13.51
C GLU A 56 -9.74 -19.18 -14.74
N THR A 57 -10.44 -19.15 -15.87
CA THR A 57 -9.97 -18.51 -17.09
C THR A 57 -10.87 -17.33 -17.43
N MET A 58 -10.28 -16.17 -17.50
CA MET A 58 -10.94 -14.94 -17.92
C MET A 58 -10.67 -14.75 -19.40
N GLU A 59 -11.74 -14.70 -20.17
CA GLU A 59 -11.67 -14.49 -21.61
C GLU A 59 -11.15 -13.10 -21.97
N ALA A 60 -10.56 -13.00 -23.17
CA ALA A 60 -10.10 -11.74 -23.71
C ALA A 60 -11.28 -10.78 -23.95
N LYS A 61 -11.06 -9.50 -23.64
CA LYS A 61 -12.01 -8.43 -23.96
C LYS A 61 -11.42 -7.56 -25.06
N PRO A 62 -12.13 -7.35 -26.19
CA PRO A 62 -11.65 -6.48 -27.26
C PRO A 62 -11.68 -5.01 -26.83
N ALA A 63 -10.85 -4.18 -27.49
CA ALA A 63 -10.87 -2.75 -27.29
C ALA A 63 -12.19 -2.14 -27.80
N VAL A 64 -12.82 -1.31 -26.97
CA VAL A 64 -13.96 -0.46 -27.37
C VAL A 64 -13.41 0.97 -27.53
N ARG A 65 -13.41 1.45 -28.79
CA ARG A 65 -12.88 2.76 -29.14
C ARG A 65 -13.99 3.77 -29.36
N ALA A 66 -13.68 5.04 -29.11
CA ALA A 66 -14.55 6.17 -29.40
C ALA A 66 -13.72 7.35 -29.92
N THR A 67 -14.35 8.24 -30.67
CA THR A 67 -13.81 9.53 -31.08
C THR A 67 -14.38 10.61 -30.20
N LEU A 68 -13.66 11.72 -30.04
CA LEU A 68 -14.18 12.90 -29.37
C LEU A 68 -15.32 13.51 -30.18
N SER A 69 -16.29 14.07 -29.50
CA SER A 69 -17.40 14.81 -30.09
C SER A 69 -16.87 16.12 -30.76
N GLU A 70 -17.60 16.64 -31.73
CA GLU A 70 -17.25 17.90 -32.44
C GLU A 70 -17.20 19.10 -31.50
N SER A 71 -17.83 19.02 -30.33
CA SER A 71 -17.84 20.07 -29.32
C SER A 71 -16.51 20.21 -28.57
N VAL A 72 -15.63 19.19 -28.64
CA VAL A 72 -14.33 19.19 -27.96
C VAL A 72 -13.22 19.26 -29.00
N SER A 73 -12.59 20.43 -29.11
CA SER A 73 -11.44 20.64 -30.01
C SER A 73 -10.14 20.65 -29.20
N LEU A 74 -9.21 19.77 -29.57
CA LEU A 74 -7.84 19.75 -29.02
C LEU A 74 -6.90 20.54 -29.96
N SER A 75 -5.93 21.23 -29.37
CA SER A 75 -4.88 21.91 -30.15
C SER A 75 -4.06 20.93 -30.96
N ASP A 76 -3.60 21.35 -32.16
CA ASP A 76 -2.72 20.52 -32.97
C ASP A 76 -1.41 20.21 -32.27
N ALA A 77 -0.95 21.10 -31.39
CA ALA A 77 0.23 20.89 -30.53
C ALA A 77 0.03 19.72 -29.59
N THR A 78 -1.11 19.62 -28.91
CA THR A 78 -1.47 18.50 -28.05
C THR A 78 -1.55 17.19 -28.83
N ILE A 79 -2.22 17.20 -29.99
CA ILE A 79 -2.34 16.01 -30.86
C ILE A 79 -0.97 15.52 -31.29
N ALA A 80 -0.09 16.43 -31.75
CA ALA A 80 1.26 16.11 -32.15
C ALA A 80 2.11 15.56 -30.98
N ALA A 81 2.00 16.15 -29.78
CA ALA A 81 2.74 15.74 -28.60
C ALA A 81 2.40 14.31 -28.19
N PHE A 82 1.14 13.94 -28.14
CA PHE A 82 0.72 12.58 -27.77
C PHE A 82 1.04 11.56 -28.87
N LYS A 83 0.87 11.93 -30.14
CA LYS A 83 1.23 11.07 -31.27
C LYS A 83 2.74 10.80 -31.34
N GLY A 84 3.56 11.84 -31.19
CA GLY A 84 5.01 11.71 -31.19
C GLY A 84 5.58 11.05 -29.94
N GLY A 85 5.01 11.37 -28.75
CA GLY A 85 5.53 10.90 -27.47
C GLY A 85 5.20 9.45 -27.16
N ILE A 86 3.95 9.06 -27.27
CA ILE A 86 3.46 7.72 -26.87
C ILE A 86 2.77 6.96 -28.02
N GLY A 87 2.82 7.46 -29.24
CA GLY A 87 2.21 6.83 -30.40
C GLY A 87 0.68 6.82 -30.40
N LEU A 88 0.04 7.68 -29.57
CA LEU A 88 -1.41 7.74 -29.45
C LEU A 88 -2.00 8.80 -30.38
N ASP A 89 -2.78 8.37 -31.34
CA ASP A 89 -3.59 9.26 -32.17
C ASP A 89 -4.91 9.59 -31.46
N LEU A 90 -5.01 10.80 -30.92
CA LEU A 90 -6.16 11.28 -30.16
C LEU A 90 -7.45 11.40 -31.00
N LYS A 91 -7.34 11.45 -32.34
CA LYS A 91 -8.50 11.55 -33.24
C LYS A 91 -9.16 10.20 -33.52
N SER A 92 -8.42 9.07 -33.42
CA SER A 92 -8.93 7.78 -33.88
C SER A 92 -8.68 6.60 -32.93
N ARG A 93 -7.84 6.76 -31.90
CA ARG A 93 -7.37 5.63 -31.08
C ARG A 93 -7.72 5.69 -29.60
N LEU A 94 -8.59 6.60 -29.18
CA LEU A 94 -9.04 6.65 -27.78
C LEU A 94 -9.92 5.45 -27.42
N PHE A 95 -9.78 4.93 -26.23
CA PHE A 95 -10.76 4.02 -25.65
C PHE A 95 -12.01 4.79 -25.20
N SER A 96 -13.16 4.11 -25.13
CA SER A 96 -14.45 4.74 -24.83
C SER A 96 -14.41 5.56 -23.54
N HIS A 97 -13.83 5.02 -22.45
CA HIS A 97 -13.69 5.74 -21.20
C HIS A 97 -12.74 6.95 -21.28
N GLN A 98 -11.71 6.90 -22.15
CA GLN A 98 -10.79 8.01 -22.35
C GLN A 98 -11.50 9.16 -23.07
N ALA A 99 -12.22 8.86 -24.13
CA ALA A 99 -13.00 9.87 -24.86
C ALA A 99 -14.05 10.50 -23.94
N SER A 100 -14.86 9.69 -23.25
CA SER A 100 -15.88 10.15 -22.31
C SER A 100 -15.30 11.04 -21.19
N ALA A 101 -14.16 10.65 -20.60
CA ALA A 101 -13.52 11.45 -19.57
C ALA A 101 -12.99 12.79 -20.11
N ILE A 102 -12.32 12.80 -21.28
CA ILE A 102 -11.80 14.02 -21.91
C ILE A 102 -12.97 14.99 -22.25
N GLU A 103 -14.06 14.47 -22.79
CA GLU A 103 -15.26 15.24 -23.08
C GLU A 103 -15.89 15.84 -21.81
N SER A 104 -16.00 15.07 -20.73
CA SER A 104 -16.52 15.56 -19.45
C SER A 104 -15.64 16.63 -18.81
N ILE A 105 -14.31 16.58 -19.03
CA ILE A 105 -13.36 17.54 -18.46
C ILE A 105 -13.31 18.84 -19.28
N LEU A 106 -13.29 18.75 -20.62
CA LEU A 106 -13.14 19.90 -21.51
C LEU A 106 -14.47 20.48 -21.98
N GLY A 107 -15.59 19.74 -21.82
CA GLY A 107 -16.92 20.19 -22.22
C GLY A 107 -17.31 21.51 -21.55
N GLU A 108 -18.00 22.38 -22.33
CA GLU A 108 -18.50 23.66 -21.89
C GLU A 108 -19.73 23.51 -20.98
N THR A 109 -19.53 23.03 -19.77
CA THR A 109 -20.57 23.01 -18.74
C THR A 109 -20.30 24.11 -17.70
N THR A 110 -21.34 24.87 -17.36
CA THR A 110 -21.26 25.87 -16.31
C THR A 110 -22.24 25.49 -15.20
N PRO A 111 -21.79 25.15 -13.98
CA PRO A 111 -20.39 25.05 -13.51
C PRO A 111 -19.65 23.86 -14.10
N ARG A 112 -18.31 23.91 -14.04
CA ARG A 112 -17.47 22.78 -14.49
C ARG A 112 -17.67 21.58 -13.59
N LYS A 113 -17.85 20.41 -14.19
CA LYS A 113 -18.02 19.15 -13.48
C LYS A 113 -16.66 18.60 -13.03
N HIS A 114 -16.57 18.11 -11.82
CA HIS A 114 -15.47 17.24 -11.42
C HIS A 114 -15.65 15.86 -12.06
N VAL A 115 -14.58 15.10 -12.26
CA VAL A 115 -14.65 13.82 -12.96
C VAL A 115 -13.95 12.73 -12.15
N ILE A 116 -14.63 11.58 -11.98
CA ILE A 116 -13.99 10.37 -11.49
C ILE A 116 -13.99 9.29 -12.59
N VAL A 117 -12.79 8.77 -12.89
CA VAL A 117 -12.59 7.65 -13.79
C VAL A 117 -12.26 6.42 -12.97
N SER A 118 -13.18 5.45 -12.95
CA SER A 118 -12.98 4.17 -12.28
C SER A 118 -12.94 3.05 -13.33
N SER A 119 -11.77 2.47 -13.56
CA SER A 119 -11.58 1.42 -14.54
C SER A 119 -10.45 0.49 -14.12
N GLY A 120 -10.33 -0.67 -14.79
CA GLY A 120 -9.33 -1.69 -14.47
C GLY A 120 -7.88 -1.19 -14.50
N THR A 121 -6.98 -2.01 -13.99
CA THR A 121 -5.54 -1.74 -14.08
C THR A 121 -5.07 -1.78 -15.54
N ALA A 122 -4.08 -0.95 -15.88
CA ALA A 122 -3.50 -0.85 -17.23
C ALA A 122 -4.48 -0.43 -18.34
N SER A 123 -5.61 0.20 -17.99
CA SER A 123 -6.60 0.73 -18.96
C SER A 123 -6.20 2.06 -19.62
N GLY A 124 -5.05 2.63 -19.24
CA GLY A 124 -4.59 3.92 -19.80
C GLY A 124 -5.31 5.13 -19.18
N LYS A 125 -5.71 5.08 -17.91
CA LYS A 125 -6.36 6.17 -17.16
C LYS A 125 -5.61 7.49 -17.23
N SER A 126 -4.27 7.46 -17.27
CA SER A 126 -3.45 8.67 -17.33
C SER A 126 -3.74 9.54 -18.55
N VAL A 127 -4.18 8.95 -19.66
CA VAL A 127 -4.61 9.71 -20.85
C VAL A 127 -5.82 10.57 -20.55
N CYS A 128 -6.77 10.08 -19.72
CA CYS A 128 -7.99 10.79 -19.35
C CYS A 128 -7.72 12.17 -18.75
N TYR A 129 -6.66 12.30 -17.94
CA TYR A 129 -6.31 13.57 -17.30
C TYR A 129 -5.12 14.28 -17.94
N ASN A 130 -4.16 13.57 -18.56
CA ASN A 130 -3.00 14.20 -19.18
C ASN A 130 -3.38 14.99 -20.43
N VAL A 131 -4.31 14.48 -21.26
CA VAL A 131 -4.75 15.18 -22.47
C VAL A 131 -5.34 16.55 -22.15
N PRO A 132 -6.40 16.67 -21.31
CA PRO A 132 -6.99 17.98 -21.02
C PRO A 132 -6.04 18.91 -20.28
N VAL A 133 -5.19 18.38 -19.37
CA VAL A 133 -4.23 19.22 -18.64
C VAL A 133 -3.16 19.78 -19.58
N VAL A 134 -2.57 18.96 -20.43
CA VAL A 134 -1.53 19.41 -21.38
C VAL A 134 -2.13 20.44 -22.35
N ASP A 135 -3.31 20.17 -22.88
CA ASP A 135 -3.99 21.07 -23.82
C ASP A 135 -4.27 22.46 -23.19
N THR A 136 -4.83 22.47 -21.98
CA THR A 136 -5.10 23.72 -21.25
C THR A 136 -3.82 24.47 -20.89
N LEU A 137 -2.76 23.77 -20.45
CA LEU A 137 -1.50 24.40 -20.07
C LEU A 137 -0.74 24.96 -21.28
N LEU A 138 -0.91 24.38 -22.46
CA LEU A 138 -0.37 24.96 -23.70
C LEU A 138 -1.16 26.21 -24.12
N ALA A 139 -2.47 26.20 -23.96
CA ALA A 139 -3.34 27.31 -24.36
C ALA A 139 -3.30 28.51 -23.41
N ASP A 140 -3.21 28.29 -22.10
CA ASP A 140 -3.23 29.35 -21.07
C ASP A 140 -1.90 29.37 -20.29
N PRO A 141 -1.05 30.42 -20.48
CA PRO A 141 0.26 30.52 -19.81
C PRO A 141 0.16 30.71 -18.29
N ASN A 142 -1.00 31.12 -17.75
CA ASN A 142 -1.20 31.31 -16.32
C ASN A 142 -1.75 30.07 -15.63
N ALA A 143 -2.31 29.12 -16.36
CA ALA A 143 -2.85 27.90 -15.79
C ALA A 143 -1.76 27.02 -15.17
N THR A 144 -2.07 26.42 -14.04
CA THR A 144 -1.22 25.45 -13.35
C THR A 144 -2.00 24.18 -12.99
N ALA A 145 -1.28 23.08 -12.77
CA ALA A 145 -1.88 21.81 -12.41
C ALA A 145 -1.09 21.11 -11.29
N LEU A 146 -1.81 20.54 -10.33
CA LEU A 146 -1.27 19.78 -9.22
C LEU A 146 -1.63 18.30 -9.39
N TYR A 147 -0.62 17.44 -9.44
CA TYR A 147 -0.79 15.99 -9.50
C TYR A 147 -0.43 15.36 -8.18
N MET A 148 -1.33 14.59 -7.60
CA MET A 148 -1.16 13.92 -6.32
C MET A 148 -1.13 12.40 -6.50
N PHE A 149 0.00 11.78 -6.16
CA PHE A 149 0.21 10.34 -6.22
C PHE A 149 0.48 9.74 -4.84
N PRO A 150 0.01 8.51 -4.57
CA PRO A 150 0.23 7.86 -3.28
C PRO A 150 1.67 7.41 -3.05
N THR A 151 2.44 7.16 -4.11
CA THR A 151 3.81 6.66 -4.03
C THR A 151 4.79 7.47 -4.89
N LYS A 152 6.04 7.57 -4.41
CA LYS A 152 7.11 8.26 -5.13
C LYS A 152 7.47 7.59 -6.46
N ALA A 153 7.41 6.26 -6.50
CA ALA A 153 7.74 5.50 -7.70
C ALA A 153 6.75 5.78 -8.84
N LEU A 154 5.45 5.85 -8.53
CA LEU A 154 4.42 6.24 -9.49
C LEU A 154 4.60 7.70 -9.97
N ALA A 155 4.93 8.61 -9.05
CA ALA A 155 5.22 10.00 -9.39
C ALA A 155 6.39 10.13 -10.38
N GLN A 156 7.47 9.36 -10.19
CA GLN A 156 8.63 9.33 -11.09
C GLN A 156 8.28 8.74 -12.47
N ASP A 157 7.45 7.70 -12.50
CA ASP A 157 7.00 7.08 -13.75
C ASP A 157 6.14 8.06 -14.57
N GLN A 158 5.20 8.74 -13.93
CA GLN A 158 4.37 9.75 -14.58
C GLN A 158 5.18 10.97 -15.04
N LEU A 159 6.16 11.43 -14.26
CA LEU A 159 7.07 12.49 -14.71
C LEU A 159 7.80 12.11 -15.98
N ARG A 160 8.31 10.87 -16.05
CA ARG A 160 9.00 10.37 -17.24
C ARG A 160 8.07 10.33 -18.46
N ALA A 161 6.85 9.82 -18.30
CA ALA A 161 5.85 9.77 -19.36
C ALA A 161 5.48 11.18 -19.88
N LEU A 162 5.22 12.11 -18.98
CA LEU A 162 4.90 13.50 -19.33
C LEU A 162 6.06 14.21 -20.03
N ARG A 163 7.29 13.99 -19.58
CA ARG A 163 8.48 14.56 -20.26
C ARG A 163 8.63 14.06 -21.69
N ILE A 164 8.34 12.78 -21.94
CA ILE A 164 8.35 12.22 -23.31
C ILE A 164 7.26 12.90 -24.15
N ILE A 165 6.06 13.09 -23.65
CA ILE A 165 4.97 13.79 -24.35
C ILE A 165 5.39 15.23 -24.67
N LEU A 166 5.83 16.00 -23.68
CA LEU A 166 6.19 17.41 -23.85
C LEU A 166 7.42 17.64 -24.76
N ALA A 167 8.36 16.69 -24.78
CA ALA A 167 9.49 16.75 -25.72
C ALA A 167 9.07 16.68 -27.20
N ASN A 168 7.84 16.25 -27.48
CA ASN A 168 7.26 16.16 -28.81
C ASN A 168 6.25 17.28 -29.13
N VAL A 169 6.15 18.31 -28.27
CA VAL A 169 5.43 19.54 -28.62
C VAL A 169 6.20 20.26 -29.71
N PRO A 170 5.54 20.75 -30.79
CA PRO A 170 6.19 21.45 -31.87
C PRO A 170 6.98 22.65 -31.37
N LYS A 171 8.23 22.81 -31.86
CA LYS A 171 9.15 23.89 -31.42
C LYS A 171 8.71 25.31 -31.83
N SER A 172 7.72 25.43 -32.68
CA SER A 172 7.09 26.71 -33.03
C SER A 172 6.26 27.31 -31.91
N GLU A 173 5.97 26.53 -30.88
CA GLU A 173 5.23 26.96 -29.72
C GLU A 173 6.22 27.47 -28.64
N GLU A 174 6.23 28.80 -28.39
CA GLU A 174 7.05 29.40 -27.32
C GLU A 174 6.62 29.01 -25.90
N THR A 175 5.62 28.15 -25.73
CA THR A 175 4.87 27.93 -24.50
C THR A 175 5.06 26.58 -23.85
N VAL A 176 6.20 25.88 -24.08
CA VAL A 176 6.49 24.66 -23.32
C VAL A 176 6.66 25.00 -21.85
N PHE A 177 5.84 24.40 -20.99
CA PHE A 177 5.82 24.67 -19.55
C PHE A 177 6.72 23.70 -18.78
N GLY A 178 7.25 24.15 -17.62
CA GLY A 178 8.05 23.31 -16.72
C GLY A 178 7.21 22.28 -15.98
N ILE A 179 7.81 21.11 -15.76
CA ILE A 179 7.25 20.03 -14.92
C ILE A 179 8.25 19.64 -13.85
N GLY A 180 7.84 19.68 -12.60
CA GLY A 180 8.65 19.30 -11.45
C GLY A 180 8.00 18.31 -10.51
N ILE A 181 8.86 17.51 -9.83
CA ILE A 181 8.45 16.76 -8.66
C ILE A 181 8.77 17.57 -7.42
N TYR A 182 7.82 17.64 -6.50
CA TYR A 182 7.98 18.24 -5.20
C TYR A 182 7.65 17.20 -4.12
N ASP A 183 8.68 16.44 -3.72
CA ASP A 183 8.58 15.38 -2.72
C ASP A 183 9.73 15.43 -1.70
N GLY A 184 9.73 14.50 -0.74
CA GLY A 184 10.75 14.42 0.31
C GLY A 184 12.16 14.05 -0.18
N ASP A 185 12.34 13.60 -1.44
CA ASP A 185 13.65 13.27 -2.01
C ASP A 185 14.33 14.52 -2.60
N VAL A 186 13.60 15.60 -2.86
CA VAL A 186 14.13 16.90 -3.28
C VAL A 186 14.65 17.64 -2.04
N ARG A 187 15.94 17.45 -1.72
CA ARG A 187 16.55 17.98 -0.47
C ARG A 187 17.10 19.39 -0.60
N SER A 188 17.53 19.81 -1.79
CA SER A 188 18.16 21.12 -1.98
C SER A 188 17.09 22.22 -1.94
N LYS A 189 17.42 23.32 -1.23
CA LYS A 189 16.54 24.50 -1.15
C LYS A 189 16.39 25.20 -2.50
N GLU A 190 17.47 25.19 -3.29
CA GLU A 190 17.55 25.77 -4.63
C GLU A 190 16.61 25.02 -5.58
N ALA A 191 16.69 23.68 -5.64
CA ALA A 191 15.80 22.88 -6.47
C ALA A 191 14.33 23.03 -6.08
N ARG A 192 14.03 23.12 -4.79
CA ARG A 192 12.66 23.42 -4.33
C ARG A 192 12.19 24.81 -4.72
N ALA A 193 13.09 25.82 -4.72
CA ALA A 193 12.75 27.16 -5.15
C ALA A 193 12.53 27.23 -6.67
N GLU A 194 13.33 26.51 -7.44
CA GLU A 194 13.17 26.41 -8.90
C GLU A 194 11.81 25.82 -9.27
N VAL A 195 11.45 24.66 -8.70
CA VAL A 195 10.11 24.05 -8.92
C VAL A 195 8.99 25.04 -8.63
N ARG A 196 9.06 25.80 -7.53
CA ARG A 196 8.01 26.79 -7.17
C ARG A 196 7.93 27.96 -8.13
N SER A 197 9.06 28.41 -8.67
CA SER A 197 9.12 29.61 -9.50
C SER A 197 8.85 29.36 -10.97
N SER A 198 9.28 28.22 -11.50
CA SER A 198 9.25 27.92 -12.94
C SER A 198 8.17 26.95 -13.35
N ASP A 199 7.93 25.90 -12.54
CA ASP A 199 7.07 24.82 -12.97
C ASP A 199 5.58 25.20 -12.91
N ARG A 200 4.84 24.73 -13.90
CA ARG A 200 3.40 24.93 -14.02
C ARG A 200 2.62 23.64 -13.78
N LEU A 201 3.24 22.48 -13.95
CA LEU A 201 2.72 21.19 -13.55
C LEU A 201 3.61 20.62 -12.43
N ILE A 202 3.04 20.44 -11.26
CA ILE A 202 3.76 19.96 -10.09
C ILE A 202 3.20 18.61 -9.66
N ILE A 203 4.09 17.64 -9.56
CA ILE A 203 3.81 16.29 -9.08
C ILE A 203 4.24 16.20 -7.62
N THR A 204 3.31 15.80 -6.74
CA THR A 204 3.55 15.71 -5.30
C THR A 204 2.82 14.51 -4.67
N ASN A 205 2.85 14.43 -3.36
CA ASN A 205 2.09 13.47 -2.57
C ASN A 205 1.34 14.17 -1.42
N PRO A 206 0.36 13.52 -0.77
CA PRO A 206 -0.41 14.11 0.31
C PRO A 206 0.46 14.62 1.47
N ASP A 207 1.52 13.91 1.81
CA ASP A 207 2.42 14.27 2.91
C ASP A 207 3.09 15.64 2.64
N MET A 208 3.63 15.83 1.44
CA MET A 208 4.29 17.10 1.06
C MET A 208 3.30 18.25 0.91
N LEU A 209 2.09 17.96 0.43
CA LEU A 209 1.02 18.96 0.39
C LEU A 209 0.71 19.43 1.82
N HIS A 210 0.61 18.47 2.78
CA HIS A 210 0.30 18.72 4.18
C HIS A 210 1.40 19.50 4.92
N VAL A 211 2.66 19.02 4.86
CA VAL A 211 3.73 19.57 5.71
C VAL A 211 4.49 20.73 5.09
N SER A 212 4.43 20.92 3.77
CA SER A 212 5.28 21.89 3.09
C SER A 212 4.50 22.89 2.26
N ILE A 213 3.58 22.48 1.38
CA ILE A 213 2.90 23.37 0.45
C ILE A 213 1.88 24.24 1.20
N LEU A 214 0.92 23.63 1.89
CA LEU A 214 -0.16 24.35 2.56
C LEU A 214 0.32 25.28 3.68
N PRO A 215 1.20 24.84 4.61
CA PRO A 215 1.70 25.75 5.65
C PRO A 215 2.52 26.90 5.10
N SER A 216 3.16 26.74 3.95
CA SER A 216 3.97 27.75 3.27
C SER A 216 3.29 28.36 2.04
N HIS A 217 1.96 28.32 1.97
CA HIS A 217 1.16 28.71 0.81
C HIS A 217 1.50 30.11 0.24
N LYS A 218 1.98 31.01 1.09
CA LYS A 218 2.43 32.35 0.68
C LYS A 218 3.61 32.32 -0.32
N GLN A 219 4.41 31.23 -0.32
CA GLN A 219 5.47 31.05 -1.31
C GLN A 219 4.94 30.44 -2.62
N TRP A 220 3.68 30.04 -2.67
CA TRP A 220 3.02 29.36 -3.77
C TRP A 220 1.95 30.21 -4.45
N VAL A 221 1.91 31.53 -4.21
CA VAL A 221 0.87 32.44 -4.69
C VAL A 221 0.64 32.29 -6.19
N ARG A 222 1.71 32.39 -7.00
CA ARG A 222 1.63 32.22 -8.47
C ARG A 222 0.95 30.89 -8.86
N PHE A 223 1.40 29.80 -8.25
CA PHE A 223 0.90 28.47 -8.55
C PHE A 223 -0.57 28.29 -8.13
N LEU A 224 -0.90 28.69 -6.90
CA LEU A 224 -2.25 28.52 -6.35
C LEU A 224 -3.28 29.41 -7.01
N SER A 225 -2.91 30.65 -7.40
CA SER A 225 -3.82 31.54 -8.12
C SER A 225 -4.13 31.07 -9.54
N GLY A 226 -3.18 30.40 -10.19
CA GLY A 226 -3.37 29.80 -11.52
C GLY A 226 -3.90 28.39 -11.50
N LEU A 227 -4.17 27.79 -10.30
CA LEU A 227 -4.49 26.38 -10.18
C LEU A 227 -5.82 26.04 -10.87
N ARG A 228 -5.71 25.32 -12.01
CA ARG A 228 -6.82 24.94 -12.87
C ARG A 228 -7.28 23.52 -12.63
N TYR A 229 -6.31 22.60 -12.38
CA TYR A 229 -6.58 21.20 -12.21
C TYR A 229 -5.87 20.64 -10.97
N VAL A 230 -6.58 19.76 -10.25
CA VAL A 230 -6.03 18.89 -9.21
C VAL A 230 -6.32 17.46 -9.61
N ILE A 231 -5.27 16.71 -9.90
CA ILE A 231 -5.35 15.30 -10.25
C ILE A 231 -5.10 14.47 -9.00
N ILE A 232 -6.03 13.56 -8.68
CA ILE A 232 -5.89 12.59 -7.59
C ILE A 232 -5.84 11.21 -8.24
N ASP A 233 -4.62 10.68 -8.40
CA ASP A 233 -4.45 9.37 -9.03
C ASP A 233 -4.36 8.24 -8.00
N GLU A 234 -4.78 7.04 -8.43
CA GLU A 234 -4.90 5.84 -7.58
C GLU A 234 -5.71 6.13 -6.30
N ALA A 235 -6.84 6.82 -6.45
CA ALA A 235 -7.65 7.33 -5.33
C ALA A 235 -8.10 6.25 -4.35
N HIS A 236 -8.29 5.01 -4.80
CA HIS A 236 -8.61 3.86 -3.94
C HIS A 236 -7.54 3.59 -2.85
N ALA A 237 -6.31 4.07 -3.03
CA ALA A 237 -5.28 4.04 -1.99
C ALA A 237 -5.56 5.00 -0.83
N TYR A 238 -6.44 5.98 -1.04
CA TYR A 238 -6.84 6.96 -0.03
C TYR A 238 -8.16 6.50 0.63
N SER A 239 -8.08 5.51 1.48
CA SER A 239 -9.20 4.94 2.23
C SER A 239 -8.87 4.83 3.72
N GLY A 240 -9.87 4.59 4.56
CA GLY A 240 -9.71 4.48 6.01
C GLY A 240 -9.18 5.76 6.65
N VAL A 241 -8.33 5.61 7.66
CA VAL A 241 -7.72 6.74 8.41
C VAL A 241 -6.86 7.61 7.48
N PHE A 242 -6.00 6.99 6.65
CA PHE A 242 -5.18 7.71 5.68
C PHE A 242 -6.04 8.52 4.69
N GLY A 243 -7.10 7.92 4.16
CA GLY A 243 -8.05 8.62 3.28
C GLY A 243 -8.73 9.80 3.96
N SER A 244 -9.06 9.67 5.26
CA SER A 244 -9.68 10.75 6.05
C SER A 244 -8.75 11.94 6.21
N HIS A 245 -7.46 11.70 6.47
CA HIS A 245 -6.44 12.77 6.47
C HIS A 245 -6.30 13.42 5.08
N VAL A 246 -6.21 12.62 4.02
CA VAL A 246 -6.09 13.13 2.64
C VAL A 246 -7.28 13.99 2.26
N ALA A 247 -8.49 13.56 2.61
CA ALA A 247 -9.71 14.36 2.38
C ALA A 247 -9.63 15.74 3.02
N LEU A 248 -9.18 15.82 4.27
CA LEU A 248 -9.05 17.10 4.97
C LEU A 248 -7.89 17.95 4.43
N ILE A 249 -6.82 17.35 3.94
CA ILE A 249 -5.74 18.06 3.21
C ILE A 249 -6.28 18.68 1.92
N VAL A 250 -7.06 17.94 1.15
CA VAL A 250 -7.70 18.42 -0.08
C VAL A 250 -8.67 19.56 0.23
N ARG A 251 -9.45 19.45 1.30
CA ARG A 251 -10.39 20.52 1.72
C ARG A 251 -9.68 21.79 2.17
N ARG A 252 -8.51 21.68 2.83
CA ARG A 252 -7.65 22.82 3.16
C ARG A 252 -7.11 23.49 1.90
N LEU A 253 -6.68 22.71 0.91
CA LEU A 253 -6.26 23.24 -0.39
C LEU A 253 -7.40 24.01 -1.06
N ARG A 254 -8.61 23.44 -1.14
CA ARG A 254 -9.80 24.10 -1.69
C ARG A 254 -10.10 25.41 -0.97
N ARG A 255 -10.04 25.40 0.37
CA ARG A 255 -10.26 26.60 1.20
C ARG A 255 -9.28 27.72 0.85
N LEU A 256 -7.98 27.41 0.76
CA LEU A 256 -6.97 28.39 0.39
C LEU A 256 -7.17 28.91 -1.04
N CYS A 257 -7.42 28.03 -2.00
CA CYS A 257 -7.67 28.40 -3.39
C CYS A 257 -8.87 29.36 -3.51
N SER A 258 -10.01 29.00 -2.93
CA SER A 258 -11.24 29.80 -3.02
C SER A 258 -11.14 31.12 -2.24
N GLU A 259 -10.64 31.06 -0.99
CA GLU A 259 -10.75 32.19 -0.06
C GLU A 259 -9.59 33.19 -0.16
N LEU A 260 -8.41 32.77 -0.64
CA LEU A 260 -7.23 33.63 -0.70
C LEU A 260 -6.75 33.89 -2.12
N TYR A 261 -6.85 32.89 -3.01
CA TYR A 261 -6.20 32.95 -4.32
C TYR A 261 -7.19 33.13 -5.48
N GLY A 262 -8.48 33.09 -5.21
CA GLY A 262 -9.54 33.30 -6.22
C GLY A 262 -9.56 32.21 -7.28
N SER A 263 -8.98 31.06 -7.02
CA SER A 263 -8.96 29.91 -7.93
C SER A 263 -9.96 28.83 -7.48
N SER A 264 -10.60 28.19 -8.46
CA SER A 264 -11.51 27.05 -8.25
C SER A 264 -11.09 25.89 -9.13
N PRO A 265 -10.15 25.05 -8.66
CA PRO A 265 -9.62 23.97 -9.47
C PRO A 265 -10.66 22.88 -9.72
N GLN A 266 -10.68 22.35 -10.96
CA GLN A 266 -11.40 21.14 -11.30
C GLN A 266 -10.66 19.93 -10.78
N PHE A 267 -11.34 19.03 -10.04
CA PHE A 267 -10.78 17.78 -9.58
C PHE A 267 -11.00 16.68 -10.60
N ILE A 268 -9.93 15.99 -10.96
CA ILE A 268 -9.97 14.81 -11.81
C ILE A 268 -9.39 13.65 -11.00
N ILE A 269 -10.25 12.68 -10.72
CA ILE A 269 -9.93 11.56 -9.83
C ILE A 269 -9.79 10.31 -10.68
N SER A 270 -8.70 9.59 -10.53
CA SER A 270 -8.47 8.30 -11.18
C SER A 270 -8.40 7.21 -10.12
N SER A 271 -9.14 6.13 -10.32
CA SER A 271 -9.22 5.01 -9.37
C SER A 271 -9.20 3.67 -10.10
N ALA A 272 -8.74 2.62 -9.43
CA ALA A 272 -9.09 1.27 -9.82
C ALA A 272 -10.60 1.03 -9.61
N THR A 273 -11.10 -0.10 -10.05
CA THR A 273 -12.51 -0.48 -9.83
C THR A 273 -12.79 -0.60 -8.33
N VAL A 274 -13.73 0.19 -7.85
CA VAL A 274 -14.28 0.18 -6.49
C VAL A 274 -15.80 0.14 -6.57
N ALA A 275 -16.47 -0.32 -5.50
CA ALA A 275 -17.93 -0.45 -5.50
C ALA A 275 -18.67 0.91 -5.48
N ASN A 276 -18.07 1.94 -4.89
CA ASN A 276 -18.69 3.25 -4.65
C ASN A 276 -17.84 4.43 -5.15
N PRO A 277 -17.51 4.52 -6.45
CA PRO A 277 -16.58 5.55 -6.95
C PRO A 277 -17.08 6.98 -6.70
N LEU A 278 -18.37 7.23 -6.89
CA LEU A 278 -18.96 8.57 -6.71
C LEU A 278 -18.91 9.03 -5.24
N ASP A 279 -19.32 8.14 -4.32
CA ASP A 279 -19.33 8.49 -2.89
C ASP A 279 -17.92 8.69 -2.37
N HIS A 280 -16.98 7.82 -2.78
CA HIS A 280 -15.57 7.97 -2.44
C HIS A 280 -14.99 9.31 -2.95
N ALA A 281 -15.31 9.70 -4.19
CA ALA A 281 -14.89 10.98 -4.72
C ALA A 281 -15.47 12.15 -3.92
N ARG A 282 -16.76 12.12 -3.58
CA ARG A 282 -17.43 13.14 -2.75
C ARG A 282 -16.77 13.28 -1.39
N ASP A 283 -16.48 12.15 -0.74
CA ASP A 283 -15.84 12.15 0.57
C ASP A 283 -14.43 12.73 0.52
N LEU A 284 -13.63 12.38 -0.50
CA LEU A 284 -12.27 12.88 -0.68
C LEU A 284 -12.23 14.39 -0.92
N ILE A 285 -13.06 14.90 -1.83
CA ILE A 285 -12.99 16.32 -2.21
C ILE A 285 -13.93 17.21 -1.42
N GLY A 286 -14.85 16.63 -0.63
CA GLY A 286 -15.68 17.37 0.32
C GLY A 286 -16.90 18.05 -0.28
N PHE A 287 -17.60 17.39 -1.21
CA PHE A 287 -18.84 17.89 -1.79
C PHE A 287 -20.04 17.16 -1.21
N HIS A 288 -20.59 17.68 -0.13
CA HIS A 288 -21.78 17.12 0.54
C HIS A 288 -22.98 18.08 0.44
N GLY A 289 -23.35 18.47 -0.77
CA GLY A 289 -24.63 19.15 -1.02
C GLY A 289 -24.80 20.55 -0.44
N VAL A 290 -23.74 21.18 0.03
CA VAL A 290 -23.78 22.54 0.59
C VAL A 290 -23.98 23.58 -0.53
N ARG A 291 -23.59 23.25 -1.76
CA ARG A 291 -23.84 24.01 -2.98
C ARG A 291 -24.23 23.06 -4.11
N PRO A 292 -25.48 22.57 -4.15
CA PRO A 292 -25.89 21.53 -5.10
C PRO A 292 -25.73 21.91 -6.57
N ASP A 293 -25.73 23.22 -6.87
CA ASP A 293 -25.64 23.73 -8.23
C ASP A 293 -24.20 23.94 -8.74
N GLU A 294 -23.19 23.95 -7.85
CA GLU A 294 -21.79 24.24 -8.20
C GLU A 294 -20.92 23.01 -8.30
N ASP A 295 -21.30 21.87 -7.66
CA ASP A 295 -20.41 20.74 -7.42
C ASP A 295 -20.99 19.41 -7.95
N THR A 296 -21.05 19.25 -9.26
CA THR A 296 -21.40 17.96 -9.88
C THR A 296 -20.17 17.12 -10.18
N ILE A 297 -20.24 15.82 -9.86
CA ILE A 297 -19.18 14.84 -10.19
C ILE A 297 -19.70 13.91 -11.26
N GLU A 298 -19.04 13.90 -12.41
CA GLU A 298 -19.29 12.94 -13.47
C GLU A 298 -18.53 11.64 -13.20
N THR A 299 -19.19 10.50 -13.37
CA THR A 299 -18.58 9.19 -13.13
C THR A 299 -18.41 8.42 -14.42
N VAL A 300 -17.16 8.08 -14.76
CA VAL A 300 -16.80 7.29 -15.93
C VAL A 300 -16.33 5.90 -15.47
N THR A 301 -17.18 4.87 -15.71
CA THR A 301 -16.93 3.49 -15.27
C THR A 301 -16.86 2.48 -16.41
N ASN A 302 -17.18 2.87 -17.64
CA ASN A 302 -17.20 2.00 -18.81
C ASN A 302 -15.78 1.74 -19.34
N ASP A 303 -15.08 0.73 -18.82
CA ASP A 303 -13.73 0.37 -19.26
C ASP A 303 -13.74 -0.15 -20.70
N GLY A 304 -13.20 0.64 -21.62
CA GLY A 304 -13.01 0.29 -23.05
C GLY A 304 -11.64 -0.29 -23.38
N ALA A 305 -10.76 -0.47 -22.41
CA ALA A 305 -9.44 -1.04 -22.67
C ALA A 305 -9.51 -2.53 -23.02
N PRO A 306 -8.65 -3.02 -23.90
CA PRO A 306 -8.57 -4.44 -24.21
C PRO A 306 -7.96 -5.19 -23.02
N ARG A 307 -8.36 -6.46 -22.88
CA ARG A 307 -7.77 -7.38 -21.92
C ARG A 307 -7.40 -8.68 -22.61
N GLY A 308 -6.19 -9.18 -22.41
CA GLY A 308 -5.77 -10.52 -22.83
C GLY A 308 -6.41 -11.63 -21.99
N VAL A 309 -6.30 -12.87 -22.45
CA VAL A 309 -6.72 -14.05 -21.67
C VAL A 309 -5.88 -14.14 -20.40
N LYS A 310 -6.52 -14.31 -19.25
CA LYS A 310 -5.85 -14.51 -17.97
C LYS A 310 -6.29 -15.81 -17.31
N THR A 311 -5.31 -16.66 -17.00
CA THR A 311 -5.53 -17.88 -16.22
C THR A 311 -5.19 -17.62 -14.75
N PHE A 312 -6.09 -17.99 -13.86
CA PHE A 312 -5.91 -17.86 -12.42
C PHE A 312 -5.90 -19.24 -11.77
N LEU A 313 -4.82 -19.58 -11.06
CA LEU A 313 -4.70 -20.85 -10.35
C LEU A 313 -4.82 -20.63 -8.83
N LEU A 314 -5.69 -21.39 -8.17
CA LEU A 314 -5.69 -21.52 -6.72
C LEU A 314 -4.84 -22.72 -6.31
N TRP A 315 -3.73 -22.42 -5.67
CA TRP A 315 -2.73 -23.39 -5.24
C TRP A 315 -2.78 -23.61 -3.73
N ASN A 316 -3.22 -24.78 -3.28
CA ASN A 316 -3.31 -25.12 -1.87
C ASN A 316 -2.16 -26.09 -1.48
N PRO A 317 -1.18 -25.65 -0.70
CA PRO A 317 -0.03 -26.50 -0.33
C PRO A 317 -0.45 -27.85 0.24
N ALA A 318 0.29 -28.92 -0.14
CA ALA A 318 -0.05 -30.28 0.23
C ALA A 318 -0.02 -30.51 1.75
N LEU A 319 -0.91 -31.36 2.24
CA LEU A 319 -0.90 -31.87 3.61
C LEU A 319 0.16 -32.99 3.73
N LYS A 320 1.11 -32.82 4.64
CA LYS A 320 2.08 -33.87 5.03
C LYS A 320 1.69 -34.49 6.37
N PRO A 321 1.83 -35.81 6.55
CA PRO A 321 1.68 -36.43 7.87
C PRO A 321 2.69 -35.81 8.83
N GLY A 322 2.24 -35.27 9.95
CA GLY A 322 3.12 -34.73 10.98
C GLY A 322 3.97 -35.84 11.57
N GLN A 323 5.30 -35.67 11.63
CA GLN A 323 6.18 -36.51 12.45
C GLN A 323 5.92 -36.13 13.91
N SER A 324 5.11 -36.92 14.61
CA SER A 324 4.91 -36.77 16.03
C SER A 324 6.01 -37.53 16.81
N HIS A 325 6.85 -36.79 17.46
CA HIS A 325 7.81 -37.31 18.46
C HIS A 325 7.27 -37.25 19.89
N GLN A 326 6.00 -37.33 20.14
CA GLN A 326 5.45 -37.57 21.49
C GLN A 326 3.94 -37.85 21.45
N THR A 327 3.59 -38.97 22.09
CA THR A 327 2.28 -39.43 22.64
C THR A 327 1.06 -39.51 21.72
N ASN A 328 0.50 -40.74 21.73
CA ASN A 328 -0.79 -41.17 21.22
C ASN A 328 -1.87 -40.12 21.41
N THR A 329 -2.26 -39.48 20.38
CA THR A 329 -3.60 -39.05 19.95
C THR A 329 -3.46 -37.94 18.89
N GLU A 330 -4.11 -38.14 17.76
CA GLU A 330 -4.23 -37.24 16.61
C GLU A 330 -2.95 -37.08 15.74
N ARG A 331 -2.96 -37.73 14.58
CA ARG A 331 -2.08 -37.45 13.46
C ARG A 331 -2.32 -36.02 13.00
N LYS A 332 -1.57 -35.04 13.50
CA LYS A 332 -1.63 -33.65 13.05
C LYS A 332 -1.06 -33.58 11.64
N PHE A 333 -1.93 -33.51 10.64
CA PHE A 333 -1.54 -33.13 9.29
C PHE A 333 -1.10 -31.67 9.28
N ARG A 334 0.06 -31.40 8.70
CA ARG A 334 0.57 -30.04 8.54
C ARG A 334 0.80 -29.77 7.07
N ARG A 335 0.38 -28.59 6.58
CA ARG A 335 0.67 -28.19 5.20
C ARG A 335 2.16 -27.92 4.98
N VAL A 336 2.61 -28.16 3.76
CA VAL A 336 3.90 -27.65 3.29
C VAL A 336 3.86 -26.13 3.41
N THR A 337 5.00 -25.54 3.71
CA THR A 337 5.07 -24.08 3.91
C THR A 337 4.81 -23.33 2.60
N PRO A 338 3.79 -22.46 2.53
CA PRO A 338 3.47 -21.70 1.33
C PRO A 338 4.65 -20.89 0.78
N VAL A 339 5.54 -20.42 1.66
CA VAL A 339 6.75 -19.68 1.26
C VAL A 339 7.69 -20.55 0.42
N VAL A 340 7.82 -21.84 0.72
CA VAL A 340 8.65 -22.77 -0.07
C VAL A 340 8.00 -23.05 -1.41
N GLU A 341 6.69 -23.30 -1.41
CA GLU A 341 5.93 -23.57 -2.64
C GLU A 341 6.02 -22.39 -3.63
N ILE A 342 5.75 -21.17 -3.15
CA ILE A 342 5.83 -19.98 -4.03
C ILE A 342 7.26 -19.74 -4.53
N SER A 343 8.27 -20.06 -3.71
CA SER A 343 9.67 -19.91 -4.11
C SER A 343 10.07 -20.93 -5.18
N GLN A 344 9.50 -22.13 -5.15
CA GLN A 344 9.67 -23.13 -6.20
C GLN A 344 9.01 -22.66 -7.50
N ILE A 345 7.76 -22.21 -7.43
CA ILE A 345 7.05 -21.68 -8.61
C ILE A 345 7.78 -20.49 -9.21
N LEU A 346 8.31 -19.58 -8.37
CA LEU A 346 9.09 -18.42 -8.84
C LEU A 346 10.39 -18.86 -9.51
N ALA A 347 11.08 -19.89 -8.98
CA ALA A 347 12.29 -20.44 -9.59
C ALA A 347 11.98 -21.08 -10.95
N GLU A 348 10.87 -21.82 -11.07
CA GLU A 348 10.41 -22.37 -12.36
C GLU A 348 10.10 -21.27 -13.37
N CYS A 349 9.38 -20.20 -12.96
CA CYS A 349 9.15 -19.05 -13.85
C CYS A 349 10.47 -18.52 -14.43
N VAL A 350 11.47 -18.32 -13.58
CA VAL A 350 12.78 -17.78 -13.97
C VAL A 350 13.54 -18.75 -14.88
N GLN A 351 13.50 -20.06 -14.62
CA GLN A 351 14.14 -21.09 -15.43
C GLN A 351 13.53 -21.19 -16.84
N HIS A 352 12.23 -20.90 -16.95
CA HIS A 352 11.52 -20.86 -18.22
C HIS A 352 11.44 -19.46 -18.87
N ASN A 353 12.29 -18.53 -18.42
CA ASN A 353 12.44 -17.16 -18.93
C ASN A 353 11.14 -16.35 -18.86
N LEU A 354 10.23 -16.66 -17.91
CA LEU A 354 9.01 -15.91 -17.65
C LEU A 354 9.27 -14.78 -16.68
N ARG A 355 8.80 -13.57 -17.01
CA ARG A 355 8.90 -12.42 -16.10
C ARG A 355 7.80 -12.48 -15.05
N CYS A 356 8.21 -12.47 -13.77
CA CYS A 356 7.30 -12.76 -12.67
C CYS A 356 7.45 -11.79 -11.50
N LEU A 357 6.30 -11.40 -10.90
CA LEU A 357 6.24 -10.74 -9.59
C LEU A 357 5.62 -11.70 -8.56
N ALA A 358 6.28 -11.86 -7.40
CA ALA A 358 5.75 -12.59 -6.26
C ALA A 358 5.35 -11.62 -5.14
N PHE A 359 4.07 -11.41 -4.94
CA PHE A 359 3.52 -10.53 -3.92
C PHE A 359 3.49 -11.21 -2.56
N CYS A 360 4.05 -10.56 -1.55
CA CYS A 360 4.18 -11.05 -0.18
C CYS A 360 3.56 -10.05 0.80
N LYS A 361 2.84 -10.56 1.81
CA LYS A 361 2.18 -9.72 2.82
C LYS A 361 3.13 -8.89 3.68
N THR A 362 4.33 -9.39 3.96
CA THR A 362 5.28 -8.72 4.85
C THR A 362 6.68 -8.60 4.24
N ARG A 363 7.43 -7.59 4.70
CA ARG A 363 8.84 -7.38 4.31
C ARG A 363 9.68 -8.65 4.55
N LYS A 364 9.45 -9.34 5.68
CA LYS A 364 10.14 -10.58 6.04
C LYS A 364 9.85 -11.73 5.07
N LEU A 365 8.59 -11.91 4.69
CA LEU A 365 8.20 -12.94 3.71
C LEU A 365 8.82 -12.67 2.34
N CYS A 366 8.84 -11.41 1.91
CA CYS A 366 9.48 -10.97 0.67
C CYS A 366 10.97 -11.40 0.61
N GLU A 367 11.72 -11.14 1.69
CA GLU A 367 13.13 -11.55 1.78
C GLU A 367 13.30 -13.07 1.85
N LEU A 368 12.42 -13.79 2.54
CA LEU A 368 12.49 -15.26 2.61
C LEU A 368 12.22 -15.91 1.25
N VAL A 369 11.25 -15.40 0.49
CA VAL A 369 10.99 -15.88 -0.88
C VAL A 369 12.23 -15.68 -1.74
N LEU A 370 12.88 -14.50 -1.69
CA LEU A 370 14.12 -14.26 -2.42
C LEU A 370 15.22 -15.27 -2.04
N VAL A 371 15.45 -15.49 -0.73
CA VAL A 371 16.50 -16.39 -0.25
C VAL A 371 16.26 -17.81 -0.75
N TYR A 372 15.05 -18.33 -0.58
CA TYR A 372 14.71 -19.68 -0.98
C TYR A 372 14.75 -19.85 -2.50
N THR A 373 14.24 -18.89 -3.27
CA THR A 373 14.33 -18.94 -4.74
C THR A 373 15.76 -18.94 -5.21
N ARG A 374 16.65 -18.12 -4.62
CA ARG A 374 18.07 -18.12 -4.95
C ARG A 374 18.77 -19.42 -4.56
N GLU A 375 18.42 -20.04 -3.43
CA GLU A 375 18.95 -21.35 -3.03
C GLU A 375 18.55 -22.44 -4.02
N ILE A 376 17.30 -22.47 -4.47
CA ILE A 376 16.80 -23.39 -5.49
C ILE A 376 17.55 -23.16 -6.82
N LEU A 377 17.62 -21.92 -7.30
CA LEU A 377 18.29 -21.60 -8.56
C LEU A 377 19.80 -21.90 -8.51
N ARG A 378 20.48 -21.69 -7.39
CA ARG A 378 21.90 -22.06 -7.24
C ARG A 378 22.15 -23.55 -7.41
N SER A 379 21.19 -24.41 -7.06
CA SER A 379 21.30 -25.86 -7.24
C SER A 379 20.87 -26.33 -8.63
N SER A 380 19.90 -25.67 -9.28
CA SER A 380 19.33 -26.10 -10.57
C SER A 380 19.86 -25.31 -11.77
N ALA A 381 19.97 -23.98 -11.63
CA ALA A 381 20.39 -23.05 -12.70
C ALA A 381 21.19 -21.86 -12.10
N PRO A 382 22.45 -22.06 -11.68
CA PRO A 382 23.23 -21.07 -10.92
C PRO A 382 23.36 -19.70 -11.60
N HIS A 383 23.38 -19.66 -12.92
CA HIS A 383 23.49 -18.43 -13.72
C HIS A 383 22.26 -17.55 -13.66
N LEU A 384 21.13 -18.06 -13.19
CA LEU A 384 19.87 -17.34 -13.04
C LEU A 384 19.65 -16.80 -11.61
N ALA A 385 20.47 -17.21 -10.64
CA ALA A 385 20.30 -16.82 -9.24
C ALA A 385 20.33 -15.29 -9.02
N ASP A 386 21.09 -14.55 -9.85
CA ASP A 386 21.19 -13.10 -9.80
C ASP A 386 20.10 -12.38 -10.63
N LYS A 387 19.26 -13.13 -11.35
CA LYS A 387 18.10 -12.60 -12.07
C LYS A 387 16.86 -12.42 -11.17
N VAL A 388 16.99 -12.68 -9.87
CA VAL A 388 15.92 -12.54 -8.89
C VAL A 388 16.32 -11.52 -7.82
N ALA A 389 15.40 -10.61 -7.49
CA ALA A 389 15.57 -9.59 -6.47
C ALA A 389 14.38 -9.51 -5.51
N SER A 390 14.51 -8.76 -4.41
CA SER A 390 13.39 -8.33 -3.58
C SER A 390 13.19 -6.82 -3.69
N TYR A 391 11.92 -6.37 -3.61
CA TYR A 391 11.56 -4.96 -3.64
C TYR A 391 10.54 -4.66 -2.55
N ARG A 392 10.89 -3.81 -1.59
CA ARG A 392 10.04 -3.49 -0.44
C ARG A 392 10.33 -2.11 0.13
N GLY A 393 9.42 -1.60 0.94
CA GLY A 393 9.67 -0.41 1.76
C GLY A 393 10.85 -0.61 2.72
N GLY A 394 11.55 0.47 3.04
CA GLY A 394 12.69 0.48 3.95
C GLY A 394 14.05 0.32 3.27
N TYR A 395 14.14 0.06 1.98
CA TYR A 395 15.40 0.14 1.22
C TYR A 395 15.81 1.58 0.99
N GLU A 396 17.12 1.84 0.91
CA GLU A 396 17.64 3.16 0.49
C GLU A 396 17.15 3.55 -0.91
N ALA A 397 16.97 4.85 -1.14
CA ALA A 397 16.47 5.36 -2.42
C ALA A 397 17.35 4.94 -3.62
N GLY A 398 18.68 4.89 -3.41
CA GLY A 398 19.63 4.44 -4.43
C GLY A 398 19.43 2.98 -4.82
N GLU A 399 19.29 2.11 -3.84
CA GLU A 399 19.08 0.68 -4.05
C GLU A 399 17.76 0.41 -4.77
N ARG A 400 16.67 1.10 -4.36
CA ARG A 400 15.37 0.98 -5.03
C ARG A 400 15.43 1.33 -6.50
N ARG A 401 16.09 2.43 -6.86
CA ARG A 401 16.25 2.88 -8.25
C ARG A 401 17.03 1.88 -9.11
N VAL A 402 18.01 1.19 -8.54
CA VAL A 402 18.75 0.13 -9.25
C VAL A 402 17.83 -1.02 -9.57
N ILE A 403 17.09 -1.54 -8.57
CA ILE A 403 16.15 -2.65 -8.76
C ILE A 403 15.04 -2.28 -9.76
N GLU A 404 14.48 -1.07 -9.66
CA GLU A 404 13.49 -0.55 -10.60
C GLU A 404 14.04 -0.53 -12.03
N LYS A 405 15.25 0.00 -12.22
CA LYS A 405 15.90 0.06 -13.55
C LYS A 405 16.11 -1.34 -14.13
N GLU A 406 16.62 -2.29 -13.33
CA GLU A 406 16.87 -3.66 -13.76
C GLU A 406 15.56 -4.43 -14.06
N LEU A 407 14.50 -4.18 -13.28
CA LEU A 407 13.19 -4.75 -13.53
C LEU A 407 12.58 -4.21 -14.83
N PHE A 408 12.62 -2.88 -15.04
CA PHE A 408 12.05 -2.25 -16.23
C PHE A 408 12.82 -2.61 -17.52
N SER A 409 14.13 -2.76 -17.43
CA SER A 409 14.96 -3.19 -18.57
C SER A 409 14.88 -4.69 -18.88
N GLY A 410 14.20 -5.50 -18.03
CA GLY A 410 14.09 -6.95 -18.20
C GLY A 410 15.35 -7.72 -17.79
N VAL A 411 16.31 -7.09 -17.11
CA VAL A 411 17.49 -7.76 -16.53
C VAL A 411 17.06 -8.70 -15.42
N LEU A 412 16.12 -8.28 -14.56
CA LEU A 412 15.49 -9.12 -13.58
C LEU A 412 14.30 -9.86 -14.21
N LEU A 413 14.25 -11.17 -14.01
CA LEU A 413 13.16 -12.04 -14.43
C LEU A 413 12.15 -12.25 -13.30
N GLY A 414 12.60 -12.33 -12.04
CA GLY A 414 11.75 -12.53 -10.88
C GLY A 414 11.96 -11.47 -9.80
N VAL A 415 10.86 -10.91 -9.26
CA VAL A 415 10.96 -10.00 -8.12
C VAL A 415 9.94 -10.38 -7.05
N ALA A 416 10.44 -10.68 -5.84
CA ALA A 416 9.60 -10.78 -4.66
C ALA A 416 9.32 -9.37 -4.13
N THR A 417 8.04 -9.03 -3.93
CA THR A 417 7.66 -7.68 -3.52
C THR A 417 6.56 -7.69 -2.46
N THR A 418 6.44 -6.59 -1.73
CA THR A 418 5.23 -6.27 -0.96
C THR A 418 4.23 -5.55 -1.87
N ASN A 419 3.18 -4.95 -1.32
CA ASN A 419 2.26 -4.07 -2.07
C ASN A 419 2.94 -2.85 -2.73
N ALA A 420 4.25 -2.66 -2.55
CA ALA A 420 5.00 -1.55 -3.13
C ALA A 420 5.00 -1.51 -4.68
N LEU A 421 4.80 -2.65 -5.35
CA LEU A 421 4.64 -2.74 -6.81
C LEU A 421 3.19 -3.04 -7.24
N GLU A 422 2.22 -2.91 -6.32
CA GLU A 422 0.81 -3.10 -6.60
C GLU A 422 0.21 -1.93 -7.39
N LEU A 423 0.61 -0.68 -7.06
CA LEU A 423 0.06 0.53 -7.64
C LEU A 423 0.79 0.93 -8.95
N GLY A 424 0.04 1.33 -9.92
CA GLY A 424 0.24 2.10 -11.16
C GLY A 424 1.55 2.09 -11.95
N ILE A 425 2.66 1.59 -11.42
CA ILE A 425 3.97 1.63 -12.07
C ILE A 425 3.99 0.75 -13.32
N ASP A 426 4.50 1.26 -14.44
CA ASP A 426 4.70 0.46 -15.65
C ASP A 426 5.98 -0.38 -15.55
N VAL A 427 5.83 -1.61 -15.08
CA VAL A 427 6.92 -2.61 -14.98
C VAL A 427 7.18 -3.34 -16.30
N GLY A 428 6.58 -2.89 -17.40
CA GLY A 428 6.65 -3.55 -18.72
C GLY A 428 5.79 -4.83 -18.79
N SER A 429 6.06 -5.68 -19.78
CA SER A 429 5.34 -6.94 -19.93
C SER A 429 5.77 -7.95 -18.86
N LEU A 430 4.84 -8.32 -17.99
CA LEU A 430 4.98 -9.43 -17.07
C LEU A 430 4.08 -10.58 -17.53
N ASP A 431 4.58 -11.80 -17.40
CA ASP A 431 3.87 -13.01 -17.82
C ASP A 431 3.11 -13.63 -16.65
N VAL A 432 3.70 -13.59 -15.44
CA VAL A 432 3.17 -14.27 -14.25
C VAL A 432 3.13 -13.36 -13.04
N THR A 433 2.06 -13.45 -12.25
CA THR A 433 1.99 -12.93 -10.89
C THR A 433 1.72 -14.05 -9.90
N LEU A 434 2.47 -14.05 -8.81
CA LEU A 434 2.31 -14.99 -7.71
C LEU A 434 1.84 -14.24 -6.47
N HIS A 435 0.89 -14.82 -5.72
CA HIS A 435 0.31 -14.20 -4.54
C HIS A 435 0.50 -15.12 -3.34
N LEU A 436 1.31 -14.70 -2.36
CA LEU A 436 1.56 -15.44 -1.13
C LEU A 436 0.50 -15.10 -0.08
N GLY A 437 -0.58 -15.85 -0.08
CA GLY A 437 -1.77 -15.61 0.72
C GLY A 437 -2.66 -14.50 0.17
N PHE A 438 -3.85 -14.34 0.75
CA PHE A 438 -4.81 -13.30 0.40
C PHE A 438 -4.28 -11.92 0.78
N PRO A 439 -4.22 -10.93 -0.11
CA PRO A 439 -3.58 -9.63 0.15
C PRO A 439 -4.36 -8.68 1.07
N GLY A 440 -5.48 -9.11 1.65
CA GLY A 440 -6.32 -8.30 2.53
C GLY A 440 -7.61 -7.82 1.88
N SER A 441 -7.64 -7.61 0.56
CA SER A 441 -8.85 -7.28 -0.19
C SER A 441 -8.89 -7.97 -1.55
N VAL A 442 -10.09 -8.14 -2.08
CA VAL A 442 -10.31 -8.66 -3.44
C VAL A 442 -9.79 -7.66 -4.46
N ALA A 443 -10.01 -6.37 -4.23
CA ALA A 443 -9.50 -5.30 -5.09
C ALA A 443 -7.96 -5.34 -5.20
N SER A 444 -7.24 -5.52 -4.08
CA SER A 444 -5.78 -5.66 -4.08
C SER A 444 -5.33 -6.90 -4.86
N LEU A 445 -6.01 -8.04 -4.69
CA LEU A 445 -5.69 -9.26 -5.45
C LEU A 445 -5.81 -9.03 -6.97
N TRP A 446 -6.89 -8.37 -7.41
CA TRP A 446 -7.09 -8.03 -8.83
C TRP A 446 -6.07 -7.01 -9.34
N GLN A 447 -5.66 -6.03 -8.53
CA GLN A 447 -4.62 -5.07 -8.89
C GLN A 447 -3.25 -5.74 -9.05
N GLN A 448 -2.88 -6.61 -8.13
CA GLN A 448 -1.66 -7.41 -8.22
C GLN A 448 -1.69 -8.34 -9.44
N ALA A 449 -2.79 -9.08 -9.65
CA ALA A 449 -2.99 -9.91 -10.83
C ALA A 449 -2.99 -9.09 -12.13
N GLY A 450 -3.45 -7.84 -12.08
CA GLY A 450 -3.45 -6.89 -13.19
C GLY A 450 -2.06 -6.42 -13.61
N ARG A 451 -1.00 -6.75 -12.86
CA ARG A 451 0.39 -6.45 -13.26
C ARG A 451 0.87 -7.34 -14.40
N ALA A 452 0.34 -8.54 -14.56
CA ALA A 452 0.60 -9.43 -15.70
C ALA A 452 -0.46 -9.26 -16.80
N GLY A 453 -0.04 -9.46 -18.08
CA GLY A 453 -0.96 -9.44 -19.21
C GLY A 453 -1.35 -8.06 -19.72
N ARG A 454 -0.49 -7.05 -19.61
CA ARG A 454 -0.74 -5.69 -20.15
C ARG A 454 -0.76 -5.59 -21.67
N ARG A 455 -0.29 -6.60 -22.39
CA ARG A 455 -0.38 -6.71 -23.83
C ARG A 455 -1.37 -7.81 -24.21
N GLU A 456 -1.73 -7.94 -25.44
CA GLU A 456 -2.70 -8.94 -25.94
C GLU A 456 -2.27 -10.41 -25.68
N GLY A 457 -1.18 -10.63 -24.93
CA GLY A 457 -0.68 -11.93 -24.52
C GLY A 457 -1.47 -12.57 -23.38
N ARG A 458 -1.31 -13.90 -23.25
CA ARG A 458 -1.85 -14.67 -22.12
C ARG A 458 -1.04 -14.38 -20.85
N ALA A 459 -1.71 -14.36 -19.72
CA ALA A 459 -1.09 -14.12 -18.41
C ALA A 459 -1.55 -15.15 -17.40
N LEU A 460 -0.66 -15.46 -16.45
CA LEU A 460 -0.94 -16.36 -15.34
C LEU A 460 -0.91 -15.61 -14.01
N SER A 461 -1.87 -15.91 -13.14
CA SER A 461 -1.85 -15.51 -11.74
C SER A 461 -1.99 -16.75 -10.87
N VAL A 462 -1.10 -16.93 -9.89
CA VAL A 462 -1.11 -18.09 -8.98
C VAL A 462 -1.28 -17.60 -7.54
N TYR A 463 -2.36 -17.99 -6.90
CA TYR A 463 -2.62 -17.70 -5.50
C TYR A 463 -2.28 -18.92 -4.63
N VAL A 464 -1.21 -18.82 -3.86
CA VAL A 464 -0.72 -19.85 -2.95
C VAL A 464 -1.27 -19.58 -1.55
N GLY A 465 -2.19 -20.42 -1.08
CA GLY A 465 -2.91 -20.21 0.18
C GLY A 465 -2.10 -20.57 1.42
N PHE A 466 -2.28 -19.79 2.49
CA PHE A 466 -1.85 -20.18 3.85
C PHE A 466 -2.84 -21.17 4.47
N ASP A 467 -2.46 -21.74 5.61
CA ASP A 467 -3.34 -22.60 6.42
C ASP A 467 -4.31 -21.76 7.32
N GLY A 468 -4.41 -20.46 7.05
CA GLY A 468 -5.32 -19.56 7.75
C GLY A 468 -6.79 -19.71 7.30
N PRO A 469 -7.76 -19.34 8.18
CA PRO A 469 -9.18 -19.56 7.93
C PRO A 469 -9.68 -18.97 6.61
N LEU A 470 -9.28 -17.74 6.27
CA LEU A 470 -9.73 -17.04 5.09
C LEU A 470 -9.17 -17.66 3.81
N ASP A 471 -7.86 -17.93 3.76
CA ASP A 471 -7.24 -18.59 2.60
C ASP A 471 -7.89 -19.95 2.37
N GLN A 472 -8.09 -20.75 3.43
CA GLN A 472 -8.72 -22.07 3.32
C GLN A 472 -10.20 -21.99 2.96
N HIS A 473 -10.91 -20.90 3.31
CA HIS A 473 -12.26 -20.65 2.85
C HIS A 473 -12.29 -20.50 1.32
N PHE A 474 -11.43 -19.63 0.77
CA PHE A 474 -11.34 -19.45 -0.70
C PHE A 474 -10.86 -20.70 -1.43
N MET A 475 -9.95 -21.48 -0.83
CA MET A 475 -9.54 -22.76 -1.42
C MET A 475 -10.67 -23.79 -1.48
N ARG A 476 -11.59 -23.78 -0.51
CA ARG A 476 -12.77 -24.69 -0.49
C ARG A 476 -13.94 -24.14 -1.32
N GLN A 477 -14.09 -22.85 -1.40
CA GLN A 477 -15.18 -22.15 -2.07
C GLN A 477 -14.61 -21.08 -3.03
N PRO A 478 -14.02 -21.46 -4.17
CA PRO A 478 -13.40 -20.52 -5.10
C PRO A 478 -14.33 -19.41 -5.58
N ARG A 479 -15.62 -19.74 -5.76
CA ARG A 479 -16.64 -18.75 -6.16
C ARG A 479 -16.80 -17.60 -5.16
N ALA A 480 -16.59 -17.85 -3.87
CA ALA A 480 -16.57 -16.77 -2.87
C ALA A 480 -15.47 -15.71 -3.12
N LEU A 481 -14.42 -16.06 -3.89
CA LEU A 481 -13.38 -15.11 -4.30
C LEU A 481 -13.71 -14.48 -5.67
N PHE A 482 -14.07 -15.28 -6.66
CA PHE A 482 -14.22 -14.82 -8.05
C PHE A 482 -15.52 -14.06 -8.30
N ASP A 483 -16.59 -14.41 -7.58
CA ASP A 483 -17.91 -13.75 -7.67
C ASP A 483 -18.08 -12.65 -6.60
N ALA A 484 -17.04 -12.41 -5.76
CA ALA A 484 -17.09 -11.35 -4.75
C ALA A 484 -17.19 -9.98 -5.42
N PRO A 485 -18.11 -9.12 -4.98
CA PRO A 485 -18.11 -7.72 -5.40
C PRO A 485 -16.82 -7.03 -4.92
N HIS A 486 -16.41 -5.99 -5.64
CA HIS A 486 -15.33 -5.12 -5.14
C HIS A 486 -15.74 -4.49 -3.82
N GLU A 487 -14.76 -4.26 -2.94
CA GLU A 487 -14.99 -3.60 -1.67
C GLU A 487 -15.32 -2.12 -1.86
N PHE A 488 -16.04 -1.58 -0.88
CA PHE A 488 -16.28 -0.15 -0.78
C PHE A 488 -15.02 0.55 -0.29
N SER A 489 -14.72 1.70 -0.87
CA SER A 489 -13.68 2.59 -0.36
C SER A 489 -14.33 3.64 0.53
N TYR A 490 -14.00 3.62 1.82
CA TYR A 490 -14.57 4.53 2.81
C TYR A 490 -13.56 5.56 3.28
N VAL A 491 -14.05 6.79 3.45
CA VAL A 491 -13.32 7.91 4.04
C VAL A 491 -14.24 8.55 5.10
N TRP A 492 -13.76 8.63 6.33
CA TRP A 492 -14.52 9.29 7.39
C TRP A 492 -13.93 10.66 7.70
N ALA A 493 -14.13 11.59 6.77
CA ALA A 493 -13.64 12.96 6.88
C ALA A 493 -14.36 13.80 7.97
N GLN A 494 -15.37 13.25 8.63
CA GLN A 494 -16.06 13.83 9.78
C GLN A 494 -15.59 13.27 11.13
N ASN A 495 -14.52 12.47 11.16
CA ASN A 495 -13.92 11.99 12.40
C ASN A 495 -13.47 13.18 13.27
N PRO A 496 -14.04 13.38 14.48
CA PRO A 496 -13.77 14.58 15.29
C PRO A 496 -12.29 14.77 15.64
N THR A 497 -11.58 13.69 15.89
CA THR A 497 -10.14 13.71 16.23
C THR A 497 -9.31 14.20 15.04
N ILE A 498 -9.58 13.66 13.85
CA ILE A 498 -8.85 14.02 12.64
C ILE A 498 -9.23 15.45 12.20
N VAL A 499 -10.53 15.80 12.28
CA VAL A 499 -11.02 17.16 12.00
C VAL A 499 -10.34 18.18 12.91
N ALA A 500 -10.22 17.90 14.21
CA ALA A 500 -9.53 18.77 15.16
C ALA A 500 -8.08 19.08 14.76
N GLN A 501 -7.32 18.06 14.38
CA GLN A 501 -5.94 18.20 13.94
C GLN A 501 -5.84 19.08 12.68
N HIS A 502 -6.68 18.84 11.68
CA HIS A 502 -6.66 19.59 10.43
C HIS A 502 -7.24 21.00 10.54
N MET A 503 -8.17 21.24 11.48
CA MET A 503 -8.66 22.58 11.76
C MET A 503 -7.59 23.48 12.39
N LEU A 504 -6.71 22.92 13.25
CA LEU A 504 -5.55 23.67 13.75
C LEU A 504 -4.60 24.05 12.61
N CYS A 505 -4.34 23.11 11.70
CA CYS A 505 -3.54 23.39 10.50
C CYS A 505 -4.20 24.48 9.62
N ALA A 506 -5.51 24.37 9.40
CA ALA A 506 -6.26 25.34 8.62
C ALA A 506 -6.26 26.74 9.25
N ALA A 507 -6.37 26.82 10.58
CA ALA A 507 -6.31 28.08 11.33
C ALA A 507 -4.90 28.71 11.27
N PHE A 508 -3.85 27.92 11.23
CA PHE A 508 -2.47 28.37 11.03
C PHE A 508 -2.24 28.95 9.63
N GLU A 509 -2.82 28.30 8.63
CA GLU A 509 -2.71 28.74 7.22
C GLU A 509 -3.52 30.03 6.97
N ARG A 510 -4.72 30.07 7.46
CA ARG A 510 -5.60 31.22 7.44
C ARG A 510 -6.58 31.12 8.63
N PRO A 511 -6.70 32.14 9.49
CA PRO A 511 -7.63 32.12 10.61
C PRO A 511 -9.05 31.68 10.21
N LEU A 512 -9.69 30.90 11.07
CA LEU A 512 -11.07 30.41 10.88
C LEU A 512 -12.08 31.47 11.31
N PHE A 513 -13.26 31.46 10.70
CA PHE A 513 -14.36 32.29 11.21
C PHE A 513 -14.87 31.73 12.55
N ALA A 514 -15.15 32.64 13.52
CA ALA A 514 -15.66 32.21 14.84
C ALA A 514 -17.04 31.55 14.75
N ASN A 515 -17.87 32.00 13.80
CA ASN A 515 -19.07 31.28 13.41
C ASN A 515 -18.75 30.38 12.22
N PRO A 516 -18.85 29.05 12.34
CA PRO A 516 -18.29 28.11 11.40
C PRO A 516 -18.99 28.06 10.03
N GLY A 517 -20.00 28.83 9.74
CA GLY A 517 -20.80 28.71 8.51
C GLY A 517 -20.02 28.69 7.20
N VAL A 518 -18.89 29.44 7.06
CA VAL A 518 -18.04 29.35 5.87
C VAL A 518 -17.12 28.13 5.95
N ASP A 519 -16.53 27.87 7.11
CA ASP A 519 -15.60 26.77 7.32
C ASP A 519 -16.32 25.40 7.32
N GLU A 520 -17.61 25.34 7.69
CA GLU A 520 -18.43 24.12 7.57
C GLU A 520 -18.57 23.64 6.13
N VAL A 521 -18.51 24.51 5.14
CA VAL A 521 -18.49 24.14 3.71
C VAL A 521 -17.29 23.24 3.38
N TYR A 522 -16.17 23.44 4.07
CA TYR A 522 -14.96 22.65 3.87
C TYR A 522 -14.85 21.48 4.84
N PHE A 523 -15.15 21.69 6.13
CA PHE A 523 -14.89 20.69 7.19
C PHE A 523 -16.13 19.92 7.64
N GLY A 524 -17.31 20.29 7.18
CA GLY A 524 -18.58 19.64 7.50
C GLY A 524 -19.14 20.05 8.87
N SER A 525 -20.25 19.41 9.26
CA SER A 525 -21.02 19.73 10.47
C SER A 525 -20.25 19.57 11.78
N THR A 526 -19.31 18.66 11.84
CA THR A 526 -18.45 18.41 13.01
C THR A 526 -17.54 19.61 13.35
N ALA A 527 -17.28 20.46 12.39
CA ALA A 527 -16.36 21.60 12.54
C ALA A 527 -16.76 22.56 13.67
N ARG A 528 -18.07 22.81 13.86
CA ARG A 528 -18.59 23.72 14.89
C ARG A 528 -18.27 23.23 16.31
N GLU A 529 -18.56 21.98 16.57
CA GLU A 529 -18.31 21.36 17.88
C GLU A 529 -16.81 21.32 18.16
N VAL A 530 -16.03 20.86 17.18
CA VAL A 530 -14.57 20.78 17.28
C VAL A 530 -13.95 22.16 17.52
N ALA A 531 -14.36 23.20 16.81
CA ALA A 531 -13.87 24.57 17.02
C ALA A 531 -14.13 25.04 18.46
N SER A 532 -15.34 24.80 18.98
CA SER A 532 -15.71 25.15 20.35
C SER A 532 -14.83 24.44 21.39
N GLN A 533 -14.58 23.14 21.19
CA GLN A 533 -13.69 22.37 22.03
C GLN A 533 -12.23 22.88 21.97
N MET A 534 -11.75 23.28 20.80
CA MET A 534 -10.39 23.80 20.62
C MET A 534 -10.22 25.19 21.26
N VAL A 535 -11.25 26.02 21.22
CA VAL A 535 -11.26 27.30 21.95
C VAL A 535 -11.24 27.05 23.47
N ALA A 536 -12.07 26.13 23.99
CA ALA A 536 -12.09 25.79 25.40
C ALA A 536 -10.74 25.22 25.88
N LYS A 537 -10.00 24.48 25.02
CA LYS A 537 -8.66 23.96 25.31
C LYS A 537 -7.55 24.99 25.07
N GLY A 538 -7.83 26.20 24.64
CA GLY A 538 -6.86 27.26 24.37
C GLY A 538 -5.97 27.02 23.14
N ARG A 539 -6.33 26.06 22.27
CA ARG A 539 -5.60 25.76 21.02
C ARG A 539 -5.99 26.69 19.88
N LEU A 540 -7.20 27.26 19.95
CA LEU A 540 -7.66 28.34 19.10
C LEU A 540 -7.98 29.56 19.97
N THR A 541 -7.55 30.74 19.53
CA THR A 541 -7.81 32.02 20.21
C THR A 541 -8.33 33.04 19.21
N VAL A 542 -9.05 34.06 19.68
CA VAL A 542 -9.44 35.16 18.82
C VAL A 542 -8.19 35.85 18.29
N ASP A 543 -8.12 36.01 16.96
CA ASP A 543 -6.94 36.60 16.31
C ASP A 543 -6.80 38.08 16.76
N PRO A 544 -5.70 38.42 17.46
CA PRO A 544 -5.48 39.74 18.00
C PRO A 544 -5.26 40.81 16.91
N GLY A 545 -4.96 40.38 15.67
CA GLY A 545 -4.76 41.29 14.53
C GLY A 545 -6.03 41.63 13.76
N SER A 546 -7.12 40.91 14.00
CA SER A 546 -8.39 41.13 13.31
C SER A 546 -9.54 41.25 14.31
N PHE A 547 -10.04 42.46 14.49
CA PHE A 547 -11.21 42.67 15.36
C PHE A 547 -12.44 41.93 14.82
N VAL A 548 -12.71 42.05 13.53
CA VAL A 548 -13.83 41.40 12.83
C VAL A 548 -13.55 41.26 11.34
N ALA A 549 -13.97 40.17 10.75
CA ALA A 549 -13.97 39.94 9.31
C ALA A 549 -15.41 39.68 8.82
N TRP A 550 -15.70 40.09 7.61
CA TRP A 550 -17.00 39.81 6.99
C TRP A 550 -17.10 38.33 6.64
N ASN A 551 -18.11 37.66 7.18
CA ASN A 551 -18.42 36.26 6.81
C ASN A 551 -19.51 36.28 5.72
N PRO A 552 -19.20 35.89 4.46
CA PRO A 552 -20.14 35.90 3.37
C PRO A 552 -21.33 34.96 3.56
N ALA A 553 -21.12 33.80 4.20
CA ALA A 553 -22.18 32.83 4.42
C ALA A 553 -23.18 33.27 5.50
N ALA A 554 -22.69 33.84 6.60
CA ALA A 554 -23.51 34.32 7.68
C ALA A 554 -24.01 35.77 7.45
N LYS A 555 -23.47 36.50 6.46
CA LYS A 555 -23.75 37.90 6.16
C LYS A 555 -23.58 38.85 7.35
N ILE A 556 -22.62 38.55 8.22
CA ILE A 556 -22.26 39.33 9.41
C ILE A 556 -20.74 39.47 9.55
N ALA A 557 -20.32 40.53 10.23
CA ALA A 557 -18.93 40.68 10.67
C ALA A 557 -18.70 39.89 11.96
N GLN A 558 -17.65 39.13 12.05
CA GLN A 558 -17.35 38.27 13.21
C GLN A 558 -15.86 38.12 13.44
N PRO A 559 -15.45 37.79 14.68
CA PRO A 559 -14.03 37.56 14.98
C PRO A 559 -13.48 36.34 14.24
N LEU A 560 -12.16 36.34 14.02
CA LEU A 560 -11.42 35.19 13.48
C LEU A 560 -10.75 34.43 14.61
N LEU A 561 -10.60 33.12 14.42
CA LEU A 561 -9.92 32.23 15.33
C LEU A 561 -8.56 31.84 14.72
N ALA A 562 -7.48 32.17 15.42
CA ALA A 562 -6.12 31.83 15.03
C ALA A 562 -5.60 30.62 15.83
N CYS A 563 -4.72 29.83 15.23
CA CYS A 563 -4.02 28.75 15.90
C CYS A 563 -2.90 29.29 16.79
N THR A 564 -2.78 28.75 18.00
CA THR A 564 -1.70 29.08 18.96
C THR A 564 -0.40 28.31 18.69
N ASP A 565 -0.46 27.21 17.96
CA ASP A 565 0.69 26.33 17.70
C ASP A 565 1.57 26.92 16.58
N LYS A 566 2.88 26.74 16.70
CA LYS A 566 3.83 27.28 15.71
C LYS A 566 3.92 26.46 14.41
N SER A 567 3.64 25.19 14.45
CA SER A 567 3.76 24.32 13.28
C SER A 567 2.83 23.10 13.41
N PRO A 568 1.51 23.28 13.48
CA PRO A 568 0.56 22.20 13.78
C PRO A 568 0.59 21.07 12.75
N ALA A 569 1.03 21.33 11.52
CA ALA A 569 1.13 20.29 10.48
C ALA A 569 2.22 19.25 10.75
N LEU A 570 3.24 19.57 11.56
CA LEU A 570 4.28 18.63 11.93
C LEU A 570 3.81 17.64 13.02
N ASP A 571 2.78 18.02 13.78
CA ASP A 571 2.22 17.19 14.85
C ASP A 571 1.14 16.21 14.34
N VAL A 572 0.83 16.24 13.04
CA VAL A 572 -0.19 15.39 12.42
C VAL A 572 0.46 14.33 11.53
N SER A 573 0.45 13.09 11.99
CA SER A 573 0.91 11.95 11.20
C SER A 573 -0.18 11.48 10.24
N VAL A 574 -0.06 11.83 8.97
CA VAL A 574 -1.07 11.54 7.93
C VAL A 574 -1.17 10.04 7.63
N ARG A 575 -0.06 9.30 7.75
CA ARG A 575 -0.01 7.87 7.43
C ARG A 575 -0.03 6.99 8.66
N THR A 576 -0.24 7.56 9.86
CA THR A 576 -0.07 6.83 11.13
C THR A 576 1.27 6.09 11.24
N ILE A 577 2.27 6.57 10.49
CA ILE A 577 3.64 6.09 10.59
C ILE A 577 4.22 6.73 11.84
N GLU A 578 4.71 5.92 12.74
CA GLU A 578 5.39 6.39 13.94
C GLU A 578 6.53 7.33 13.55
N GLU A 579 6.64 8.46 14.22
CA GLU A 579 7.76 9.39 14.01
C GLU A 579 9.08 8.76 14.45
N GLU A 580 9.02 7.83 15.40
CA GLU A 580 10.18 7.16 15.95
C GLU A 580 10.59 5.95 15.12
N HIS A 581 11.82 5.97 14.64
CA HIS A 581 12.41 4.90 13.85
C HIS A 581 13.74 4.45 14.43
N PHE A 582 14.06 3.18 14.23
CA PHE A 582 15.36 2.60 14.48
C PHE A 582 16.13 2.44 13.18
N ASP A 583 17.33 3.05 13.11
CA ASP A 583 18.25 2.82 11.99
C ASP A 583 18.88 1.43 12.10
N VAL A 584 18.79 0.63 11.05
CA VAL A 584 19.49 -0.65 10.95
C VAL A 584 20.88 -0.38 10.37
N VAL A 585 21.89 -0.54 11.22
CA VAL A 585 23.29 -0.20 10.89
C VAL A 585 24.10 -1.46 10.68
N ASP A 586 24.61 -1.67 9.47
CA ASP A 586 25.52 -2.77 9.16
C ASP A 586 26.93 -2.41 9.67
N VAL A 587 27.38 -3.19 10.64
CA VAL A 587 28.72 -3.09 11.26
C VAL A 587 29.66 -4.21 10.82
N SER A 588 29.37 -4.88 9.70
CA SER A 588 30.22 -5.97 9.17
C SER A 588 31.59 -5.49 8.69
N THR A 589 31.71 -4.19 8.40
CA THR A 589 32.94 -3.53 7.95
C THR A 589 33.35 -2.45 8.94
N SER A 590 34.58 -1.92 8.80
CA SER A 590 35.09 -0.82 9.63
C SER A 590 34.29 0.49 9.49
N ARG A 591 33.50 0.63 8.43
CA ARG A 591 32.62 1.79 8.22
C ARG A 591 31.17 1.38 8.43
N GLU A 592 30.53 1.96 9.44
CA GLU A 592 29.10 1.80 9.67
C GLU A 592 28.29 2.28 8.48
N LYS A 593 27.32 1.48 8.05
CA LYS A 593 26.39 1.84 6.97
C LYS A 593 24.95 1.62 7.43
N ILE A 594 24.13 2.67 7.37
CA ILE A 594 22.69 2.52 7.52
C ILE A 594 22.16 1.81 6.27
N ILE A 595 21.48 0.66 6.45
CA ILE A 595 20.95 -0.15 5.36
C ILE A 595 19.42 -0.14 5.29
N ALA A 596 18.75 0.17 6.40
CA ALA A 596 17.30 0.23 6.47
C ALA A 596 16.85 1.07 7.67
N SER A 597 15.56 1.39 7.72
CA SER A 597 14.88 1.97 8.86
C SER A 597 13.66 1.12 9.23
N VAL A 598 13.42 0.93 10.55
CA VAL A 598 12.32 0.14 11.12
C VAL A 598 11.58 1.02 12.12
N GLU A 599 10.26 1.05 12.06
CA GLU A 599 9.38 1.76 12.98
C GLU A 599 9.61 1.28 14.44
N ALA A 600 9.50 2.17 15.42
CA ALA A 600 9.82 1.87 16.82
C ALA A 600 8.94 0.73 17.39
N SER A 601 7.65 0.70 17.08
CA SER A 601 6.73 -0.39 17.46
C SER A 601 7.14 -1.75 16.91
N LYS A 602 7.77 -1.77 15.73
CA LYS A 602 8.23 -2.99 15.06
C LYS A 602 9.65 -3.40 15.44
N ALA A 603 10.43 -2.53 16.06
CA ALA A 603 11.82 -2.80 16.42
C ALA A 603 11.97 -4.06 17.28
N PHE A 604 11.10 -4.24 18.27
CA PHE A 604 11.08 -5.43 19.13
C PHE A 604 10.59 -6.70 18.44
N PHE A 605 9.96 -6.58 17.25
CA PHE A 605 9.55 -7.73 16.45
C PHE A 605 10.60 -8.11 15.40
N GLU A 606 11.37 -7.14 14.89
CA GLU A 606 12.23 -7.34 13.72
C GLU A 606 13.73 -7.30 14.03
N VAL A 607 14.19 -6.40 14.94
CA VAL A 607 15.61 -6.08 15.14
C VAL A 607 16.08 -6.18 16.60
N TYR A 608 15.45 -7.04 17.41
CA TYR A 608 15.88 -7.34 18.77
C TYR A 608 17.25 -8.06 18.78
N GLU A 609 17.95 -8.06 19.91
CA GLU A 609 19.25 -8.71 20.06
C GLU A 609 19.14 -10.21 19.80
N GLY A 610 19.93 -10.71 18.88
CA GLY A 610 19.86 -12.10 18.40
C GLY A 610 18.88 -12.33 17.24
N ALA A 611 18.14 -11.30 16.80
CA ALA A 611 17.28 -11.40 15.62
C ALA A 611 18.07 -11.68 14.35
N VAL A 612 17.54 -12.53 13.51
CA VAL A 612 18.03 -12.72 12.14
C VAL A 612 17.26 -11.78 11.24
N TYR A 613 17.93 -10.72 10.81
CA TYR A 613 17.41 -9.73 9.88
C TYR A 613 17.87 -10.07 8.46
N THR A 614 16.96 -10.03 7.50
CA THR A 614 17.28 -10.31 6.09
C THR A 614 17.14 -9.04 5.28
N HIS A 615 18.17 -8.72 4.49
CA HIS A 615 18.20 -7.52 3.64
C HIS A 615 18.79 -7.87 2.27
N GLN A 616 18.00 -7.72 1.20
CA GLN A 616 18.39 -8.10 -0.18
C GLN A 616 18.93 -9.53 -0.31
N GLY A 617 18.32 -10.46 0.41
CA GLY A 617 18.75 -11.85 0.44
C GLY A 617 20.00 -12.13 1.27
N ARG A 618 20.64 -11.11 1.87
CA ARG A 618 21.75 -11.28 2.82
C ARG A 618 21.20 -11.50 4.21
N THR A 619 21.77 -12.46 4.91
CA THR A 619 21.40 -12.75 6.30
C THR A 619 22.30 -11.97 7.25
N LEU A 620 21.70 -11.21 8.15
CA LEU A 620 22.39 -10.40 9.15
C LEU A 620 21.89 -10.79 10.54
N LEU A 621 22.77 -10.83 11.52
CA LEU A 621 22.45 -11.08 12.92
C LEU A 621 22.48 -9.75 13.67
N CYS A 622 21.41 -9.40 14.34
CA CYS A 622 21.37 -8.23 15.23
C CYS A 622 22.18 -8.52 16.48
N THR A 623 23.22 -7.74 16.69
CA THR A 623 24.16 -7.90 17.81
C THR A 623 23.81 -7.00 18.99
N LYS A 624 23.18 -5.84 18.74
CA LYS A 624 22.81 -4.85 19.76
C LYS A 624 21.62 -4.03 19.27
N LEU A 625 20.64 -3.84 20.14
CA LEU A 625 19.57 -2.85 19.98
C LEU A 625 19.81 -1.69 20.96
N ASP A 626 20.28 -0.57 20.43
CA ASP A 626 20.54 0.66 21.19
C ASP A 626 19.28 1.52 21.20
N LEU A 627 18.58 1.51 22.34
CA LEU A 627 17.30 2.22 22.51
C LEU A 627 17.49 3.75 22.60
N GLU A 628 18.61 4.22 23.20
CA GLU A 628 18.86 5.65 23.37
C GLU A 628 19.18 6.32 22.03
N ARG A 629 20.04 5.67 21.22
CA ARG A 629 20.43 6.17 19.90
C ARG A 629 19.49 5.74 18.80
N ARG A 630 18.49 4.91 19.10
CA ARG A 630 17.56 4.31 18.14
C ARG A 630 18.28 3.62 16.98
N ARG A 631 19.24 2.75 17.31
CA ARG A 631 20.05 2.01 16.34
C ARG A 631 20.06 0.52 16.62
N ALA A 632 19.85 -0.27 15.59
CA ALA A 632 20.04 -1.72 15.61
C ALA A 632 21.32 -2.07 14.85
N HIS A 633 22.35 -2.54 15.56
CA HIS A 633 23.61 -2.95 14.95
C HIS A 633 23.50 -4.38 14.43
N VAL A 634 23.70 -4.57 13.15
CA VAL A 634 23.62 -5.87 12.49
C VAL A 634 24.94 -6.21 11.82
N ARG A 635 25.28 -7.52 11.79
CA ARG A 635 26.46 -8.02 11.09
C ARG A 635 26.13 -9.18 10.19
N MET A 636 26.88 -9.34 9.11
CA MET A 636 26.78 -10.51 8.23
C MET A 636 26.92 -11.80 9.03
N ALA A 637 26.01 -12.75 8.77
CA ALA A 637 26.03 -14.06 9.40
C ALA A 637 25.47 -15.11 8.43
N ASP A 638 26.23 -16.17 8.19
CA ASP A 638 25.76 -17.31 7.41
C ASP A 638 25.03 -18.29 8.34
N VAL A 639 23.75 -18.00 8.60
CA VAL A 639 22.90 -18.86 9.45
C VAL A 639 21.78 -19.49 8.63
N LYS A 640 21.56 -20.78 8.86
CA LYS A 640 20.53 -21.58 8.18
C LYS A 640 19.21 -21.62 8.97
N TYR A 641 18.92 -20.55 9.73
CA TYR A 641 17.68 -20.40 10.48
C TYR A 641 17.18 -18.95 10.42
N PHE A 642 15.95 -18.73 10.79
CA PHE A 642 15.39 -17.43 11.10
C PHE A 642 14.88 -17.39 12.53
N THR A 643 14.61 -16.22 13.05
CA THR A 643 14.14 -16.04 14.42
C THR A 643 12.68 -15.58 14.44
N ARG A 644 11.95 -16.06 15.45
CA ARG A 644 10.58 -15.65 15.74
C ARG A 644 10.53 -15.20 17.19
N VAL A 645 10.21 -13.92 17.41
CA VAL A 645 10.07 -13.36 18.75
C VAL A 645 8.90 -14.04 19.49
N LYS A 646 9.06 -14.23 20.79
CA LYS A 646 8.00 -14.68 21.71
C LYS A 646 7.50 -13.45 22.49
N HIS A 647 6.23 -13.17 22.34
CA HIS A 647 5.56 -12.05 22.99
C HIS A 647 4.17 -12.44 23.44
N GLU A 648 3.62 -11.68 24.37
CA GLU A 648 2.27 -11.80 24.88
C GLU A 648 1.64 -10.41 24.84
N THR A 649 0.43 -10.32 24.31
CA THR A 649 -0.33 -9.07 24.29
C THR A 649 -1.56 -9.22 25.16
N THR A 650 -1.66 -8.37 26.15
CA THR A 650 -2.80 -8.33 27.07
C THR A 650 -3.52 -7.00 26.94
N CYS A 651 -4.84 -7.08 26.93
CA CYS A 651 -5.69 -5.91 26.89
C CYS A 651 -6.37 -5.73 28.26
N SER A 652 -6.34 -4.53 28.82
CA SER A 652 -7.08 -4.17 30.02
C SER A 652 -8.11 -3.10 29.69
N VAL A 653 -9.35 -3.35 30.13
CA VAL A 653 -10.45 -2.41 29.99
C VAL A 653 -10.58 -1.65 31.31
N PRO A 654 -10.56 -0.31 31.31
CA PRO A 654 -10.80 0.48 32.53
C PRO A 654 -12.16 0.18 33.11
N GLY A 655 -12.31 0.21 34.45
CA GLY A 655 -13.58 -0.08 35.14
C GLY A 655 -13.76 -1.52 35.64
N GLY A 656 -12.83 -2.43 35.33
CA GLY A 656 -12.79 -3.79 35.86
C GLY A 656 -13.97 -4.67 35.39
N MET A 657 -14.39 -5.63 36.24
CA MET A 657 -15.44 -6.62 35.90
C MET A 657 -16.81 -6.01 35.55
N ARG A 658 -17.11 -4.83 36.08
CA ARG A 658 -18.41 -4.15 35.84
C ARG A 658 -18.59 -3.73 34.35
N VAL A 659 -17.51 -3.57 33.61
CA VAL A 659 -17.55 -3.18 32.19
C VAL A 659 -17.96 -4.37 31.31
N TYR A 660 -17.76 -5.60 31.78
CA TYR A 660 -18.15 -6.82 31.08
C TYR A 660 -19.58 -7.27 31.44
N GLY A 661 -20.59 -6.44 31.27
CA GLY A 661 -21.97 -6.85 31.51
C GLY A 661 -22.34 -8.20 30.89
N GLU A 662 -23.39 -8.85 31.36
CA GLU A 662 -23.92 -10.06 30.72
C GLU A 662 -24.30 -9.78 29.27
N THR A 663 -23.96 -10.71 28.38
CA THR A 663 -24.38 -10.63 27.00
C THR A 663 -25.81 -11.13 26.90
N ASP A 664 -26.74 -10.26 26.61
CA ASP A 664 -28.14 -10.65 26.37
C ASP A 664 -28.26 -11.29 24.99
N THR A 665 -28.42 -12.61 24.96
CA THR A 665 -28.54 -13.39 23.72
C THR A 665 -29.84 -13.14 22.96
N SER A 666 -30.82 -12.46 23.57
CA SER A 666 -32.04 -12.04 22.89
C SER A 666 -31.86 -10.80 22.02
N LEU A 667 -30.78 -10.05 22.22
CA LEU A 667 -30.47 -8.85 21.45
C LEU A 667 -29.63 -9.19 20.21
N PRO A 668 -29.74 -8.40 19.13
CA PRO A 668 -28.83 -8.47 18.00
C PRO A 668 -27.37 -8.35 18.45
N MET A 669 -26.46 -9.13 17.84
CA MET A 669 -25.05 -9.16 18.19
C MET A 669 -24.40 -7.75 18.18
N SER A 670 -24.86 -6.87 17.29
CA SER A 670 -24.41 -5.48 17.21
C SER A 670 -24.69 -4.64 18.46
N GLN A 671 -25.71 -5.02 19.24
CA GLN A 671 -26.05 -4.33 20.49
C GLN A 671 -25.31 -4.92 21.71
N CYS A 672 -24.71 -6.10 21.54
CA CYS A 672 -23.94 -6.77 22.57
C CYS A 672 -22.46 -6.35 22.58
N VAL A 673 -21.97 -5.75 21.47
CA VAL A 673 -20.59 -5.27 21.38
C VAL A 673 -20.44 -3.97 22.15
N LYS A 674 -19.44 -3.90 23.01
CA LYS A 674 -19.04 -2.68 23.71
C LYS A 674 -17.80 -2.10 23.07
N CYS A 675 -17.70 -0.78 23.06
CA CYS A 675 -16.56 -0.05 22.51
C CYS A 675 -16.19 1.06 23.51
N ASP A 676 -14.94 1.07 23.96
CA ASP A 676 -14.40 2.06 24.90
C ASP A 676 -12.87 2.06 24.86
N GLU A 677 -12.26 2.95 25.67
CA GLU A 677 -10.80 2.99 25.83
C GLU A 677 -10.26 1.69 26.45
N VAL A 678 -9.13 1.22 25.93
CA VAL A 678 -8.41 0.04 26.40
C VAL A 678 -6.93 0.31 26.52
N ASN A 679 -6.28 -0.35 27.49
CA ASN A 679 -4.84 -0.33 27.67
C ASN A 679 -4.25 -1.62 27.11
N ILE A 680 -3.34 -1.49 26.16
CA ILE A 680 -2.65 -2.61 25.54
C ILE A 680 -1.25 -2.69 26.11
N SER A 681 -0.87 -3.87 26.60
CA SER A 681 0.48 -4.16 27.07
C SER A 681 1.03 -5.37 26.32
N THR A 682 2.15 -5.21 25.64
CA THR A 682 2.86 -6.30 24.96
C THR A 682 4.20 -6.56 25.63
N VAL A 683 4.39 -7.78 26.09
CA VAL A 683 5.61 -8.23 26.79
C VAL A 683 6.38 -9.18 25.91
N PHE A 684 7.65 -8.87 25.67
CA PHE A 684 8.59 -9.70 24.91
C PHE A 684 9.48 -10.49 25.89
N THR A 685 9.54 -11.81 25.74
CA THR A 685 10.23 -12.71 26.70
C THR A 685 11.40 -13.47 26.09
N GLY A 686 11.57 -13.44 24.77
CA GLY A 686 12.62 -14.16 24.08
C GLY A 686 12.30 -14.43 22.62
N PHE A 687 12.98 -15.38 22.01
CA PHE A 687 12.72 -15.79 20.65
C PHE A 687 13.03 -17.27 20.43
N SER A 688 12.42 -17.86 19.42
CA SER A 688 12.73 -19.19 18.94
C SER A 688 13.57 -19.14 17.67
N ARG A 689 14.55 -20.02 17.54
CA ARG A 689 15.26 -20.29 16.29
C ARG A 689 14.51 -21.35 15.50
N VAL A 690 14.24 -21.05 14.24
CA VAL A 690 13.44 -21.88 13.35
C VAL A 690 14.28 -22.25 12.15
N ALA A 691 14.48 -23.55 11.91
CA ALA A 691 15.28 -24.03 10.79
C ALA A 691 14.66 -23.64 9.44
N ARG A 692 15.51 -23.21 8.49
CA ARG A 692 15.06 -22.98 7.10
C ARG A 692 14.67 -24.32 6.48
N GLY A 693 13.66 -24.33 5.63
CA GLY A 693 13.16 -25.53 4.96
C GLY A 693 12.19 -26.36 5.81
N SER A 694 12.62 -26.98 6.90
CA SER A 694 11.75 -27.81 7.76
C SER A 694 10.78 -27.00 8.62
N GLN A 695 11.10 -25.73 8.89
CA GLN A 695 10.39 -24.85 9.83
C GLN A 695 10.27 -25.42 11.27
N ALA A 696 11.13 -26.34 11.61
CA ALA A 696 11.19 -26.88 12.96
C ALA A 696 11.80 -25.86 13.91
N LYS A 697 11.16 -25.63 15.05
CA LYS A 697 11.75 -24.90 16.16
C LYS A 697 12.78 -25.83 16.82
N PHE A 698 14.02 -25.42 16.90
CA PHE A 698 15.10 -26.26 17.46
C PHE A 698 15.79 -25.65 18.66
N ASP A 699 15.56 -24.36 18.92
CA ASP A 699 16.16 -23.67 20.07
C ASP A 699 15.27 -22.51 20.53
N HIS A 700 15.40 -22.16 21.81
CA HIS A 700 14.69 -21.03 22.41
C HIS A 700 15.68 -20.22 23.27
N VAL A 701 15.71 -18.93 23.02
CA VAL A 701 16.55 -17.96 23.75
C VAL A 701 15.65 -17.02 24.52
N SER A 702 15.79 -16.98 25.83
CA SER A 702 15.09 -16.01 26.69
C SER A 702 15.97 -14.79 26.91
N PHE A 703 15.34 -13.63 27.03
CA PHE A 703 15.97 -12.38 27.46
C PHE A 703 15.11 -11.71 28.55
N PRO A 704 15.65 -10.77 29.30
CA PRO A 704 14.87 -10.04 30.30
C PRO A 704 13.60 -9.44 29.68
N PRO A 705 12.42 -9.63 30.31
CA PRO A 705 11.17 -9.15 29.76
C PRO A 705 11.22 -7.65 29.46
N ARG A 706 10.79 -7.28 28.27
CA ARG A 706 10.62 -5.88 27.84
C ARG A 706 9.15 -5.67 27.49
N SER A 707 8.57 -4.57 27.94
CA SER A 707 7.17 -4.24 27.66
C SER A 707 7.03 -2.98 26.84
N THR A 708 6.00 -2.95 25.99
CA THR A 708 5.48 -1.75 25.37
C THR A 708 4.02 -1.58 25.78
N GLU A 709 3.62 -0.36 26.11
CA GLU A 709 2.26 -0.05 26.53
C GLU A 709 1.74 1.15 25.74
N PHE A 710 0.47 1.08 25.37
CA PHE A 710 -0.22 2.21 24.74
C PHE A 710 -1.72 2.16 25.03
N HIS A 711 -2.38 3.32 24.94
CA HIS A 711 -3.81 3.49 25.16
C HIS A 711 -4.49 3.65 23.80
N THR A 712 -5.62 2.97 23.63
CA THR A 712 -6.37 3.02 22.37
C THR A 712 -7.84 2.69 22.60
N VAL A 713 -8.62 2.67 21.52
CA VAL A 713 -10.02 2.23 21.55
C VAL A 713 -10.10 0.75 21.16
N GLY A 714 -10.87 -0.02 21.94
CA GLY A 714 -11.15 -1.41 21.64
C GLY A 714 -12.64 -1.70 21.60
N ALA A 715 -12.99 -2.71 20.81
CA ALA A 715 -14.32 -3.26 20.77
C ALA A 715 -14.30 -4.69 21.29
N TRP A 716 -15.22 -5.06 22.18
CA TRP A 716 -15.28 -6.40 22.73
C TRP A 716 -16.70 -6.92 22.91
N LEU A 717 -16.78 -8.26 22.88
CA LEU A 717 -17.98 -9.03 23.13
C LEU A 717 -17.64 -10.10 24.17
N ARG A 718 -18.32 -10.10 25.31
CA ARG A 718 -18.26 -11.22 26.28
C ARG A 718 -18.96 -12.43 25.69
N ILE A 719 -18.33 -13.60 25.77
CA ILE A 719 -18.95 -14.86 25.34
C ILE A 719 -19.96 -15.30 26.40
N PRO A 720 -21.21 -15.59 26.03
CA PRO A 720 -22.25 -16.04 26.99
C PRO A 720 -21.85 -17.31 27.74
N ASP A 721 -22.17 -17.38 29.00
CA ASP A 721 -21.75 -18.46 29.90
C ASP A 721 -22.35 -19.82 29.50
N ASP A 722 -23.53 -19.85 28.86
CA ASP A 722 -24.14 -21.06 28.33
C ASP A 722 -23.37 -21.63 27.13
N ILE A 723 -22.80 -20.75 26.26
CA ILE A 723 -21.93 -21.16 25.16
C ILE A 723 -20.59 -21.66 25.73
N VAL A 724 -20.06 -20.98 26.75
CA VAL A 724 -18.85 -21.39 27.47
C VAL A 724 -19.02 -22.80 28.05
N SER A 725 -20.10 -23.06 28.70
CA SER A 725 -20.39 -24.36 29.34
C SER A 725 -20.54 -25.47 28.32
N LYS A 726 -21.30 -25.27 27.26
CA LYS A 726 -21.49 -26.25 26.19
C LYS A 726 -20.21 -26.58 25.43
N ALA A 727 -19.37 -25.57 25.13
CA ALA A 727 -18.16 -25.76 24.35
C ALA A 727 -16.99 -26.30 25.19
N SER A 728 -16.95 -26.07 26.51
CA SER A 728 -15.89 -26.58 27.38
C SER A 728 -15.81 -28.10 27.49
N GLU A 729 -16.89 -28.80 27.16
CA GLU A 729 -16.92 -30.26 27.13
C GLU A 729 -16.20 -30.88 25.91
N THR A 730 -16.04 -30.11 24.83
CA THR A 730 -15.59 -30.65 23.53
C THR A 730 -14.31 -30.03 23.02
N VAL A 731 -13.95 -28.80 23.45
CA VAL A 731 -12.78 -28.05 22.94
C VAL A 731 -12.05 -27.29 24.05
N ASP A 732 -10.74 -27.03 23.83
CA ASP A 732 -10.02 -26.03 24.60
C ASP A 732 -10.58 -24.63 24.23
N LEU A 733 -11.41 -24.13 25.12
CA LEU A 733 -12.21 -22.95 24.87
C LEU A 733 -11.36 -21.70 24.65
N ARG A 734 -10.22 -21.56 25.36
CA ARG A 734 -9.32 -20.42 25.19
C ARG A 734 -8.61 -20.47 23.86
N ALA A 735 -8.13 -21.64 23.47
CA ALA A 735 -7.53 -21.83 22.16
C ALA A 735 -8.55 -21.56 21.03
N GLY A 736 -9.81 -22.02 21.24
CA GLY A 736 -10.92 -21.78 20.32
C GLY A 736 -11.25 -20.28 20.16
N VAL A 737 -11.36 -19.54 21.26
CA VAL A 737 -11.61 -18.09 21.24
C VAL A 737 -10.45 -17.33 20.60
N HIS A 738 -9.22 -17.70 20.89
CA HIS A 738 -8.03 -17.12 20.27
C HIS A 738 -8.00 -17.36 18.74
N ALA A 739 -8.27 -18.59 18.31
CA ALA A 739 -8.36 -18.91 16.89
C ALA A 739 -9.48 -18.13 16.18
N ALA A 740 -10.65 -18.02 16.83
CA ALA A 740 -11.77 -17.25 16.31
C ALA A 740 -11.47 -15.73 16.24
N SER A 741 -10.75 -15.17 17.23
CA SER A 741 -10.31 -13.76 17.19
C SER A 741 -9.41 -13.50 15.97
N HIS A 742 -8.47 -14.38 15.67
CA HIS A 742 -7.67 -14.29 14.45
C HIS A 742 -8.47 -14.49 13.17
N ALA A 743 -9.48 -15.36 13.18
CA ALA A 743 -10.37 -15.53 12.02
C ALA A 743 -11.16 -14.25 11.74
N VAL A 744 -11.71 -13.61 12.79
CA VAL A 744 -12.41 -12.32 12.68
C VAL A 744 -11.47 -11.25 12.14
N LEU A 745 -10.24 -11.10 12.68
CA LEU A 745 -9.26 -10.14 12.16
C LEU A 745 -8.95 -10.35 10.68
N ASN A 746 -8.79 -11.60 10.24
CA ASN A 746 -8.52 -11.88 8.83
C ASN A 746 -9.71 -11.58 7.92
N ALA A 747 -10.94 -11.71 8.42
CA ALA A 747 -12.16 -11.44 7.66
C ALA A 747 -12.58 -9.95 7.72
N LEU A 748 -12.11 -9.20 8.71
CA LEU A 748 -12.51 -7.80 8.93
C LEU A 748 -12.26 -6.91 7.71
N PRO A 749 -11.10 -6.96 7.01
CA PRO A 749 -10.83 -6.12 5.83
C PRO A 749 -11.81 -6.34 4.66
N LEU A 750 -12.51 -7.47 4.61
CA LEU A 750 -13.56 -7.73 3.60
C LEU A 750 -14.84 -6.92 3.86
N ARG A 751 -15.01 -6.35 5.04
CA ARG A 751 -16.22 -5.64 5.48
C ARG A 751 -15.95 -4.22 5.95
N VAL A 752 -14.76 -4.00 6.52
CA VAL A 752 -14.31 -2.72 7.06
C VAL A 752 -13.02 -2.33 6.39
N PRO A 753 -12.88 -1.13 5.85
CA PRO A 753 -11.65 -0.69 5.17
C PRO A 753 -10.56 -0.42 6.20
N CYS A 754 -9.88 -1.46 6.62
CA CYS A 754 -8.71 -1.42 7.49
C CYS A 754 -7.58 -2.25 6.90
N GLY A 755 -6.34 -1.81 7.10
CA GLY A 755 -5.15 -2.60 6.79
C GLY A 755 -4.92 -3.72 7.79
N GLU A 756 -4.13 -4.72 7.44
CA GLU A 756 -3.77 -5.82 8.37
C GLU A 756 -3.07 -5.33 9.66
N ASN A 757 -2.49 -4.14 9.62
CA ASN A 757 -1.76 -3.56 10.75
C ASN A 757 -2.56 -2.55 11.56
N ASP A 758 -3.74 -2.14 11.10
CA ASP A 758 -4.55 -1.11 11.75
C ASP A 758 -5.27 -1.66 12.98
N VAL A 759 -5.61 -2.95 12.96
CA VAL A 759 -6.38 -3.60 14.03
C VAL A 759 -5.58 -4.75 14.65
N GLY A 760 -5.64 -4.88 15.98
CA GLY A 760 -5.07 -5.98 16.73
C GLY A 760 -6.11 -6.77 17.51
N CYS A 761 -5.72 -7.94 18.02
CA CYS A 761 -6.51 -8.69 18.99
C CYS A 761 -5.68 -9.09 20.19
N GLU A 762 -6.36 -9.44 21.26
CA GLU A 762 -5.73 -9.99 22.46
C GLU A 762 -5.10 -11.36 22.13
N CYS A 763 -3.80 -11.52 22.39
CA CYS A 763 -3.05 -12.75 22.15
C CYS A 763 -2.44 -13.27 23.44
N PHE A 764 -2.96 -14.38 23.95
CA PHE A 764 -2.47 -15.02 25.16
C PHE A 764 -1.41 -16.06 24.83
N SER A 765 -0.37 -16.18 25.67
CA SER A 765 0.49 -17.36 25.67
C SER A 765 -0.22 -18.57 26.26
N ALA A 766 0.00 -19.75 25.67
CA ALA A 766 -0.53 -21.01 26.22
C ALA A 766 0.01 -21.33 27.62
N ASP A 767 1.17 -20.77 27.99
CA ASP A 767 1.85 -21.05 29.27
C ASP A 767 1.26 -20.26 30.47
N LEU A 768 0.39 -19.28 30.25
CA LEU A 768 -0.27 -18.49 31.31
C LEU A 768 -1.29 -19.29 32.16
N HIS A 769 -1.48 -20.57 31.85
CA HIS A 769 -2.38 -21.44 32.62
C HIS A 769 -1.89 -21.79 34.03
N ALA A 770 -0.62 -21.55 34.35
CA ALA A 770 0.00 -22.01 35.60
C ALA A 770 -0.02 -20.98 36.75
N GLU A 771 -0.29 -19.70 36.49
CA GLU A 771 -0.28 -18.70 37.58
C GLU A 771 -1.65 -18.59 38.31
N ARG A 772 -1.77 -19.37 39.36
CA ARG A 772 -2.83 -19.20 40.39
C ARG A 772 -2.68 -17.84 41.05
N GLY A 773 -3.59 -16.91 40.76
CA GLY A 773 -3.65 -15.61 41.45
C GLY A 773 -4.02 -14.39 40.65
N ARG A 774 -4.04 -14.45 39.31
CA ARG A 774 -4.51 -13.33 38.50
C ARG A 774 -6.05 -13.25 38.50
N ARG A 775 -6.57 -12.02 38.62
CA ARG A 775 -8.01 -11.72 38.59
C ARG A 775 -8.64 -12.36 37.36
N TYR A 776 -9.73 -13.13 37.59
CA TYR A 776 -10.50 -13.79 36.53
C TYR A 776 -10.96 -12.77 35.51
N LYS A 777 -10.61 -12.96 34.22
CA LYS A 777 -11.16 -12.21 33.10
C LYS A 777 -12.17 -13.10 32.37
N PRO A 778 -13.38 -12.60 32.05
CA PRO A 778 -14.35 -13.38 31.29
C PRO A 778 -13.82 -13.68 29.92
N LEU A 779 -14.24 -14.80 29.33
CA LEU A 779 -13.95 -15.11 27.94
C LEU A 779 -14.65 -14.10 27.05
N ARG A 780 -13.87 -13.52 26.13
CA ARG A 780 -14.32 -12.44 25.25
C ARG A 780 -13.60 -12.46 23.92
N PHE A 781 -14.25 -11.96 22.91
CA PHE A 781 -13.58 -11.44 21.72
C PHE A 781 -13.21 -9.99 21.97
N LEU A 782 -11.98 -9.62 21.75
CA LEU A 782 -11.55 -8.23 21.84
C LEU A 782 -10.63 -7.90 20.67
N ILE A 783 -11.00 -6.86 19.95
CA ILE A 783 -10.18 -6.23 18.91
C ILE A 783 -9.92 -4.79 19.31
N TYR A 784 -8.78 -4.23 18.90
CA TYR A 784 -8.40 -2.86 19.24
C TYR A 784 -7.71 -2.17 18.07
N ASP A 785 -7.82 -0.86 18.02
CA ASP A 785 -7.09 -0.01 17.10
C ASP A 785 -5.61 0.00 17.50
N ARG A 786 -4.70 -0.14 16.54
CA ARG A 786 -3.24 -0.11 16.78
C ARG A 786 -2.63 1.28 16.66
N HIS A 787 -3.46 2.28 16.38
CA HIS A 787 -3.02 3.66 16.13
C HIS A 787 -3.56 4.66 17.12
#